data_92a6639a0f14418a5cc3c6506c77e81a
#
_entry.id   92a6639a0f14418a5cc3c6506c77e81a
#
_cell.length_a   1.000
_cell.length_b   1.000
_cell.length_c   1.000
_cell.angle_alpha   90.00
_cell.angle_beta   90.00
_cell.angle_gamma   90.00
#
_symmetry.space_group_name_H-M   'P 1'
#
loop_
_entity.id
_entity.type
_entity.pdbx_description
1 polymer ?
#
loop_
_entity_poly.entity_id
_entity_poly.type
_entity_poly.pdbx_seq_one_letter_code
_entity_poly.pdbx_strand_id
1 'polypeptide(L)'
;MPDSAPRRHVLRHAAAGVLEPRRVFVRAAAALEAGGAESVYESAASVGEVACGPLRIRLDVEPEAGAAAARWHVRVRNAGPAPIQLVAFGLGFRWCPPAGSLDDGAWRLLRQGFQSWSFAGGGPLDDAGTPPFPSGPWLRGFHHAHASPPEDRVGWHESDGALVAGAGTAGPHCLAGVFESGRAFGTVFARRAGNGLHLEVEQRLERPLDPGEDVEFEPVHVALGSDASVLLETFAAAHGTHARARRCAPFQVGWCSWYHFFHDVDEAAFLRNLETLVAARDELPIDLVQLDDGYQHEIGDWLETNEKFPGGLPALAHAVRDAGFSAGLWTAPFCVVPESRVFAAHPNWLLQDPDTPGAPLRGLHHGLWTPGGWVHVLDPTHPGVASHLEQVFHSLVGMGFSYLKLDFLYVAALRAGAQDPRVPRAARLRRGLEAVRAGAGEHAFLLGCGCPLGPAIGLVDGMRIGPDTAPHWESLPIARIPGIEPTVPSGRNALRNTLARAWMHRRLWLNDPDCLLVRSKDSQLTRDEVRALAVSIAVTGGMTIVSDDLPALSPEERALVRETAELAREVDESEQTGAARVLELGNDEIGHVVVARAYGDRLLALFNPTDEARNRSVSKAAVAAVVPRPLADVAPEPLLGSPDATVAGGQISVSLPPHGAALYRLRGRPPLVVFCDYDGTFAVQDVGSTLARRYAGERRQELWPRLERGELTAWQYNLELLDGLALPEADLEAFLRTVEPDPGARHLVEWCEQNAIPFRVLSDGFDRNLDRLQELHGIRFAYDANHLRYEHGVWRIAAGHPGTDCPCGTGVCKRARIELFRSRHPGVPVVHIGNGRVSDLCGADAADLVFAKDSLADELAGRGIAYEPFETLHDVVDRLTARLAKA
;
A
#
# COMPACT_ATOMS: atom_id res chain seq x y z
N MET A 1 18.57 -39.11 31.63
CA MET A 1 17.47 -38.46 30.93
C MET A 1 17.53 -38.89 29.46
N PRO A 2 16.48 -39.43 28.84
CA PRO A 2 16.59 -39.92 27.48
C PRO A 2 16.80 -38.77 26.51
N ASP A 3 17.77 -38.92 25.62
CA ASP A 3 18.04 -38.11 24.45
C ASP A 3 16.76 -37.84 23.68
N SER A 4 16.23 -36.63 23.75
CA SER A 4 15.16 -36.23 22.84
C SER A 4 15.79 -35.95 21.47
N ALA A 5 15.51 -36.82 20.52
CA ALA A 5 15.89 -36.59 19.12
C ALA A 5 15.48 -35.16 18.69
N PRO A 6 16.32 -34.44 17.94
CA PRO A 6 16.04 -33.07 17.54
C PRO A 6 14.70 -33.02 16.77
N ARG A 7 13.77 -32.21 17.29
CA ARG A 7 12.41 -32.08 16.71
C ARG A 7 12.47 -31.22 15.47
N ARG A 8 12.08 -31.78 14.32
CA ARG A 8 11.86 -31.03 13.06
C ARG A 8 10.38 -30.67 12.96
N HIS A 9 10.10 -29.39 12.76
CA HIS A 9 8.72 -28.96 12.47
C HIS A 9 8.46 -29.10 10.96
N VAL A 10 7.56 -30.01 10.58
CA VAL A 10 7.23 -30.33 9.19
C VAL A 10 5.83 -29.81 8.90
N LEU A 11 5.68 -28.92 7.91
CA LEU A 11 4.37 -28.48 7.42
C LEU A 11 3.82 -29.49 6.42
N ARG A 12 2.51 -29.79 6.54
CA ARG A 12 1.78 -30.69 5.65
C ARG A 12 0.47 -30.05 5.20
N HIS A 13 0.22 -30.12 3.90
CA HIS A 13 -1.03 -29.68 3.29
C HIS A 13 -1.50 -30.72 2.27
N ALA A 14 -2.76 -31.14 2.35
CA ALA A 14 -3.28 -32.25 1.53
C ALA A 14 -3.11 -31.99 0.02
N ALA A 15 -3.39 -30.76 -0.44
CA ALA A 15 -3.30 -30.38 -1.85
C ALA A 15 -1.94 -29.73 -2.23
N ALA A 16 -1.09 -29.34 -1.28
CA ALA A 16 0.16 -28.64 -1.58
C ALA A 16 1.44 -29.39 -1.12
N GLY A 17 1.29 -30.58 -0.51
CA GLY A 17 2.41 -31.44 -0.19
C GLY A 17 3.09 -31.16 1.15
N VAL A 18 4.40 -31.34 1.21
CA VAL A 18 5.19 -31.35 2.44
C VAL A 18 6.37 -30.39 2.35
N LEU A 19 6.56 -29.54 3.35
CA LEU A 19 7.70 -28.66 3.51
C LEU A 19 8.48 -29.03 4.77
N GLU A 20 9.76 -29.34 4.62
CA GLU A 20 10.63 -29.75 5.71
C GLU A 20 11.81 -28.80 5.87
N PRO A 21 12.15 -28.36 7.09
CA PRO A 21 13.41 -27.67 7.34
C PRO A 21 14.59 -28.65 7.16
N ARG A 22 15.65 -28.18 6.54
CA ARG A 22 16.82 -29.00 6.19
C ARG A 22 18.09 -28.56 6.87
N ARG A 23 18.44 -27.26 6.71
CA ARG A 23 19.67 -26.73 7.25
C ARG A 23 19.50 -25.33 7.83
N VAL A 24 20.38 -25.00 8.75
CA VAL A 24 20.62 -23.65 9.23
C VAL A 24 22.09 -23.34 8.97
N PHE A 25 22.37 -22.14 8.51
CA PHE A 25 23.74 -21.71 8.27
C PHE A 25 23.94 -20.25 8.64
N VAL A 26 25.18 -19.90 8.92
CA VAL A 26 25.61 -18.53 9.19
C VAL A 26 26.83 -18.23 8.36
N ARG A 27 26.82 -17.08 7.70
CA ARG A 27 28.00 -16.51 7.05
C ARG A 27 28.66 -15.53 8.00
N ALA A 28 29.91 -15.71 8.29
CA ALA A 28 30.67 -14.83 9.17
C ALA A 28 32.09 -14.64 8.65
N ALA A 29 32.67 -13.47 8.92
CA ALA A 29 34.07 -13.17 8.62
C ALA A 29 34.85 -12.90 9.91
N ALA A 30 36.18 -13.11 9.90
CA ALA A 30 37.03 -12.90 11.07
C ALA A 30 37.27 -11.40 11.38
N ALA A 31 37.11 -10.52 10.39
CA ALA A 31 37.27 -9.06 10.54
C ALA A 31 36.42 -8.29 9.49
N LEU A 32 36.22 -6.99 9.78
CA LEU A 32 35.49 -6.04 8.93
C LEU A 32 36.25 -5.64 7.63
N GLU A 33 37.39 -6.25 7.33
CA GLU A 33 38.19 -5.87 6.18
C GLU A 33 37.47 -6.18 4.88
N ALA A 34 37.49 -5.22 3.97
CA ALA A 34 36.96 -5.35 2.61
C ALA A 34 37.61 -6.56 1.91
N GLY A 35 36.80 -7.59 1.60
CA GLY A 35 37.28 -8.79 0.93
C GLY A 35 37.81 -9.91 1.83
N GLY A 36 37.58 -9.86 3.15
CA GLY A 36 37.88 -10.98 4.06
C GLY A 36 37.06 -12.23 3.66
N ALA A 37 37.72 -13.41 3.62
CA ALA A 37 37.06 -14.67 3.30
C ALA A 37 35.91 -14.97 4.26
N GLU A 38 34.70 -15.14 3.75
CA GLU A 38 33.54 -15.55 4.52
C GLU A 38 33.65 -17.04 4.86
N SER A 39 33.48 -17.37 6.14
CA SER A 39 33.30 -18.75 6.60
C SER A 39 31.82 -19.08 6.69
N VAL A 40 31.41 -20.23 6.17
CA VAL A 40 30.04 -20.73 6.30
C VAL A 40 30.03 -21.80 7.38
N TYR A 41 29.29 -21.53 8.45
CA TYR A 41 29.01 -22.51 9.50
C TYR A 41 27.61 -23.06 9.27
N GLU A 42 27.44 -24.38 9.22
CA GLU A 42 26.13 -24.99 8.98
C GLU A 42 25.83 -26.15 9.93
N SER A 43 24.54 -26.40 10.13
CA SER A 43 24.03 -27.55 10.90
C SER A 43 22.65 -27.94 10.36
N ALA A 44 22.16 -29.12 10.75
CA ALA A 44 20.78 -29.52 10.47
C ALA A 44 19.79 -28.62 11.22
N ALA A 45 18.74 -28.15 10.53
CA ALA A 45 17.70 -27.34 11.17
C ALA A 45 16.87 -28.20 12.12
N SER A 46 16.83 -27.80 13.40
CA SER A 46 15.99 -28.40 14.44
C SER A 46 15.48 -27.32 15.39
N VAL A 47 14.27 -27.51 15.91
CA VAL A 47 13.71 -26.60 16.93
C VAL A 47 14.53 -26.71 18.21
N GLY A 48 14.83 -25.57 18.82
CA GLY A 48 15.70 -25.44 19.99
C GLY A 48 17.08 -24.87 19.67
N GLU A 49 18.06 -25.11 20.50
CA GLU A 49 19.43 -24.61 20.34
C GLU A 49 20.30 -25.55 19.49
N VAL A 50 20.98 -24.98 18.51
CA VAL A 50 21.85 -25.69 17.57
C VAL A 50 23.25 -25.04 17.62
N ALA A 51 24.28 -25.86 17.73
CA ALA A 51 25.68 -25.42 17.63
C ALA A 51 26.08 -25.27 16.15
N CYS A 52 26.73 -24.14 15.83
CA CYS A 52 27.14 -23.82 14.49
C CYS A 52 28.52 -23.11 14.53
N GLY A 53 29.58 -23.89 14.67
CA GLY A 53 30.94 -23.37 14.96
C GLY A 53 31.01 -22.65 16.31
N PRO A 54 31.51 -21.38 16.32
CA PRO A 54 31.57 -20.57 17.55
C PRO A 54 30.20 -20.01 17.95
N LEU A 55 29.16 -20.21 17.11
CA LEU A 55 27.85 -19.67 17.32
C LEU A 55 26.88 -20.68 17.95
N ARG A 56 25.91 -20.15 18.67
CA ARG A 56 24.70 -20.89 19.10
C ARG A 56 23.48 -20.25 18.41
N ILE A 57 22.69 -21.07 17.73
CA ILE A 57 21.49 -20.63 17.02
C ILE A 57 20.31 -21.25 17.73
N ARG A 58 19.40 -20.40 18.20
CA ARG A 58 18.12 -20.81 18.73
C ARG A 58 17.03 -20.64 17.67
N LEU A 59 16.30 -21.72 17.39
CA LEU A 59 15.17 -21.75 16.49
C LEU A 59 13.89 -22.07 17.28
N ASP A 60 12.98 -21.12 17.34
CA ASP A 60 11.64 -21.32 17.89
C ASP A 60 10.62 -21.24 16.73
N VAL A 61 9.58 -22.08 16.77
CA VAL A 61 8.58 -22.20 15.72
C VAL A 61 7.20 -21.94 16.28
N GLU A 62 6.49 -21.02 15.67
CA GLU A 62 5.10 -20.68 15.93
C GLU A 62 4.23 -21.17 14.77
N PRO A 63 3.49 -22.31 14.92
CA PRO A 63 2.53 -22.74 13.93
C PRO A 63 1.34 -21.78 13.88
N GLU A 64 0.83 -21.49 12.67
CA GLU A 64 -0.39 -20.70 12.50
C GLU A 64 -1.62 -21.61 12.60
N ALA A 65 -2.56 -21.26 13.48
CA ALA A 65 -3.76 -22.06 13.74
C ALA A 65 -4.64 -22.12 12.47
N GLY A 66 -5.04 -23.34 12.09
CA GLY A 66 -5.92 -23.59 10.94
C GLY A 66 -5.27 -23.47 9.56
N ALA A 67 -3.98 -23.15 9.48
CA ALA A 67 -3.23 -23.01 8.24
C ALA A 67 -2.02 -23.95 8.19
N ALA A 68 -1.62 -24.36 6.98
CA ALA A 68 -0.35 -25.04 6.77
C ALA A 68 0.78 -24.00 6.65
N ALA A 69 0.97 -23.22 7.72
CA ALA A 69 1.93 -22.12 7.80
C ALA A 69 2.63 -22.08 9.16
N ALA A 70 3.84 -21.54 9.20
CA ALA A 70 4.59 -21.35 10.43
C ALA A 70 5.55 -20.16 10.33
N ARG A 71 5.78 -19.51 11.47
CA ARG A 71 6.83 -18.51 11.67
C ARG A 71 8.00 -19.12 12.41
N TRP A 72 9.18 -18.81 11.91
CA TRP A 72 10.44 -19.25 12.52
C TRP A 72 11.13 -18.02 13.12
N HIS A 73 11.29 -18.00 14.43
CA HIS A 73 12.02 -16.99 15.17
C HIS A 73 13.45 -17.46 15.37
N VAL A 74 14.40 -16.59 15.12
CA VAL A 74 15.82 -16.94 15.09
C VAL A 74 16.61 -15.98 15.95
N ARG A 75 17.41 -16.55 16.84
CA ARG A 75 18.40 -15.83 17.65
C ARG A 75 19.76 -16.47 17.47
N VAL A 76 20.78 -15.66 17.23
CA VAL A 76 22.17 -16.08 17.07
C VAL A 76 23.01 -15.46 18.18
N ARG A 77 23.77 -16.28 18.89
CA ARG A 77 24.67 -15.86 19.93
C ARG A 77 26.12 -16.18 19.56
N ASN A 78 27.05 -15.26 19.77
CA ASN A 78 28.46 -15.52 19.71
C ASN A 78 28.90 -16.18 21.03
N ALA A 79 29.10 -17.50 21.03
CA ALA A 79 29.59 -18.27 22.17
C ALA A 79 31.12 -18.45 22.13
N GLY A 80 31.78 -17.91 21.11
CA GLY A 80 33.24 -17.91 20.97
C GLY A 80 33.93 -16.85 21.85
N PRO A 81 35.27 -16.92 21.96
CA PRO A 81 36.05 -15.99 22.76
C PRO A 81 36.42 -14.67 22.06
N ALA A 82 36.16 -14.55 20.75
CA ALA A 82 36.54 -13.39 19.94
C ALA A 82 35.32 -12.77 19.24
N PRO A 83 35.33 -11.45 18.93
CA PRO A 83 34.34 -10.83 18.07
C PRO A 83 34.35 -11.47 16.70
N ILE A 84 33.18 -11.53 16.06
CA ILE A 84 33.00 -12.01 14.69
C ILE A 84 32.21 -10.98 13.89
N GLN A 85 32.47 -10.86 12.60
CA GLN A 85 31.63 -10.11 11.68
C GLN A 85 30.52 -11.02 11.20
N LEU A 86 29.33 -10.83 11.74
CA LEU A 86 28.13 -11.57 11.32
C LEU A 86 27.63 -10.96 10.01
N VAL A 87 27.74 -11.71 8.91
CA VAL A 87 27.35 -11.26 7.58
C VAL A 87 25.87 -11.58 7.34
N ALA A 88 25.51 -12.86 7.45
CA ALA A 88 24.15 -13.31 7.19
C ALA A 88 23.80 -14.57 7.99
N PHE A 89 22.50 -14.75 8.19
CA PHE A 89 21.89 -15.99 8.66
C PHE A 89 21.03 -16.58 7.54
N GLY A 90 20.97 -17.90 7.43
CA GLY A 90 20.11 -18.59 6.47
C GLY A 90 19.41 -19.82 7.03
N LEU A 91 18.20 -20.03 6.58
CA LEU A 91 17.36 -21.19 6.91
C LEU A 91 16.90 -21.87 5.63
N GLY A 92 17.28 -23.14 5.45
CA GLY A 92 17.00 -23.94 4.25
C GLY A 92 15.84 -24.91 4.46
N PHE A 93 14.98 -25.01 3.45
CA PHE A 93 13.83 -25.92 3.40
C PHE A 93 13.86 -26.78 2.14
N ARG A 94 13.18 -27.91 2.20
CA ARG A 94 12.81 -28.70 1.04
C ARG A 94 11.28 -28.80 0.95
N TRP A 95 10.72 -28.35 -0.16
CA TRP A 95 9.33 -28.55 -0.49
C TRP A 95 9.18 -29.71 -1.47
N CYS A 96 8.26 -30.64 -1.18
CA CYS A 96 7.87 -31.74 -2.03
C CYS A 96 6.36 -31.63 -2.28
N PRO A 97 5.91 -31.18 -3.46
CA PRO A 97 4.50 -31.19 -3.84
C PRO A 97 3.98 -32.63 -3.93
N PRO A 98 2.64 -32.86 -3.96
CA PRO A 98 2.07 -34.19 -4.18
C PRO A 98 2.61 -34.79 -5.47
N ALA A 99 2.82 -36.13 -5.46
CA ALA A 99 3.37 -36.81 -6.61
C ALA A 99 2.46 -36.67 -7.85
N GLY A 100 3.04 -36.30 -8.99
CA GLY A 100 2.33 -36.06 -10.25
C GLY A 100 1.49 -34.78 -10.33
N SER A 101 1.58 -33.90 -9.34
CA SER A 101 0.86 -32.61 -9.35
C SER A 101 1.57 -31.50 -10.14
N LEU A 102 2.86 -31.65 -10.43
CA LEU A 102 3.69 -30.72 -11.19
C LEU A 102 4.53 -31.50 -12.22
N ASP A 103 4.21 -31.31 -13.49
CA ASP A 103 5.05 -31.74 -14.60
C ASP A 103 6.27 -30.81 -14.76
N ASP A 104 7.31 -31.29 -15.45
CA ASP A 104 8.58 -30.56 -15.57
C ASP A 104 8.45 -29.14 -16.16
N GLY A 105 7.52 -28.90 -17.06
CA GLY A 105 7.26 -27.58 -17.66
C GLY A 105 6.27 -26.70 -16.88
N ALA A 106 5.66 -27.20 -15.79
CA ALA A 106 4.60 -26.50 -15.06
C ALA A 106 5.10 -25.65 -13.89
N TRP A 107 6.39 -25.74 -13.54
CA TRP A 107 6.94 -24.98 -12.43
C TRP A 107 7.02 -23.49 -12.72
N ARG A 108 6.44 -22.70 -11.86
CA ARG A 108 6.35 -21.24 -11.94
C ARG A 108 6.78 -20.60 -10.62
N LEU A 109 7.17 -19.35 -10.69
CA LEU A 109 7.41 -18.52 -9.53
C LEU A 109 6.91 -17.08 -9.76
N LEU A 110 6.56 -16.41 -8.67
CA LEU A 110 6.50 -14.96 -8.60
C LEU A 110 7.65 -14.50 -7.70
N ARG A 111 8.45 -13.59 -8.20
CA ARG A 111 9.57 -12.98 -7.48
C ARG A 111 9.51 -11.46 -7.53
N GLN A 112 10.18 -10.84 -6.60
CA GLN A 112 10.32 -9.39 -6.55
C GLN A 112 11.74 -9.01 -6.13
N GLY A 113 12.13 -7.80 -6.45
CA GLY A 113 13.42 -7.28 -6.04
C GLY A 113 13.32 -6.35 -4.84
N PHE A 114 14.45 -5.89 -4.43
CA PHE A 114 14.81 -5.23 -3.19
C PHE A 114 14.02 -3.96 -2.88
N GLN A 115 13.81 -3.11 -3.85
CA GLN A 115 13.20 -1.80 -3.66
C GLN A 115 12.07 -1.53 -4.67
N SER A 116 11.38 -0.41 -4.53
CA SER A 116 10.19 -0.08 -5.30
C SER A 116 10.40 -0.13 -6.82
N TRP A 117 11.54 0.31 -7.35
CA TRP A 117 11.86 0.28 -8.79
C TRP A 117 12.35 -1.08 -9.28
N SER A 118 12.71 -1.99 -8.38
CA SER A 118 13.20 -3.30 -8.77
C SER A 118 12.11 -4.14 -9.43
N PHE A 119 12.52 -5.09 -10.27
CA PHE A 119 11.64 -6.03 -10.94
C PHE A 119 10.66 -6.70 -9.96
N ALA A 120 9.40 -6.77 -10.36
CA ALA A 120 8.43 -7.68 -9.78
C ALA A 120 7.64 -8.34 -10.91
N GLY A 121 7.51 -9.67 -10.87
CA GLY A 121 6.83 -10.39 -11.94
C GLY A 121 6.90 -11.90 -11.79
N GLY A 122 6.12 -12.59 -12.61
CA GLY A 122 6.09 -14.04 -12.73
C GLY A 122 7.15 -14.58 -13.70
N GLY A 123 7.26 -15.90 -13.75
CA GLY A 123 8.10 -16.56 -14.74
C GLY A 123 8.26 -18.07 -14.50
N PRO A 124 8.92 -18.76 -15.43
CA PRO A 124 9.28 -20.16 -15.24
C PRO A 124 10.28 -20.30 -14.10
N LEU A 125 10.16 -21.38 -13.35
CA LEU A 125 11.18 -21.80 -12.40
C LEU A 125 12.02 -22.87 -13.08
N ASP A 126 13.05 -22.44 -13.78
CA ASP A 126 13.97 -23.27 -14.56
C ASP A 126 15.36 -23.37 -13.91
N ASP A 127 16.29 -24.05 -14.57
CA ASP A 127 17.66 -24.23 -14.08
C ASP A 127 18.60 -23.04 -14.43
N ALA A 128 18.11 -22.03 -15.19
CA ALA A 128 18.88 -20.83 -15.49
C ALA A 128 19.02 -19.91 -14.28
N GLY A 129 18.00 -19.90 -13.44
CA GLY A 129 17.94 -19.02 -12.26
C GLY A 129 17.63 -17.56 -12.60
N THR A 130 17.79 -16.68 -11.64
CA THR A 130 17.66 -15.24 -11.88
C THR A 130 18.79 -14.79 -12.80
N PRO A 131 18.50 -14.08 -13.91
CA PRO A 131 19.51 -13.56 -14.80
C PRO A 131 20.56 -12.75 -14.03
N PRO A 132 21.86 -12.92 -14.32
CA PRO A 132 22.90 -12.14 -13.66
C PRO A 132 22.67 -10.65 -13.94
N PHE A 133 22.71 -9.85 -12.89
CA PHE A 133 22.65 -8.40 -13.03
C PHE A 133 24.00 -7.94 -13.62
N PRO A 134 24.03 -7.32 -14.81
CA PRO A 134 25.26 -6.92 -15.44
C PRO A 134 25.93 -5.79 -14.69
N SER A 135 27.24 -5.80 -14.69
CA SER A 135 28.14 -4.81 -14.10
C SER A 135 28.12 -4.63 -12.59
N GLY A 136 29.26 -4.49 -12.04
CA GLY A 136 29.76 -4.14 -10.72
C GLY A 136 28.82 -4.11 -9.51
N PRO A 137 29.37 -4.31 -8.33
CA PRO A 137 28.60 -4.34 -7.06
C PRO A 137 27.78 -3.06 -6.85
N TRP A 138 28.21 -1.94 -7.39
CA TRP A 138 27.56 -0.65 -7.25
C TRP A 138 26.14 -0.63 -7.87
N LEU A 139 26.00 -1.00 -9.14
CA LEU A 139 24.69 -0.98 -9.81
C LEU A 139 23.74 -2.06 -9.29
N ARG A 140 24.31 -3.24 -8.91
CA ARG A 140 23.53 -4.29 -8.27
C ARG A 140 22.95 -3.83 -6.93
N GLY A 141 23.70 -3.07 -6.13
CA GLY A 141 23.28 -2.56 -4.83
C GLY A 141 22.03 -1.67 -4.86
N PHE A 142 21.62 -1.15 -6.04
CA PHE A 142 20.37 -0.41 -6.18
C PHE A 142 19.14 -1.31 -6.18
N HIS A 143 19.26 -2.52 -6.73
CA HIS A 143 18.11 -3.39 -7.03
C HIS A 143 18.10 -4.71 -6.26
N HIS A 144 19.16 -5.01 -5.51
CA HIS A 144 19.32 -6.23 -4.73
C HIS A 144 19.90 -5.95 -3.36
N ALA A 145 19.41 -6.66 -2.34
CA ALA A 145 19.96 -6.60 -1.00
C ALA A 145 21.44 -7.07 -0.95
N HIS A 146 21.81 -7.99 -1.83
CA HIS A 146 23.18 -8.46 -2.01
C HIS A 146 23.88 -7.62 -3.07
N ALA A 147 24.98 -6.98 -2.72
CA ALA A 147 25.83 -6.27 -3.70
C ALA A 147 26.47 -7.22 -4.74
N SER A 148 26.77 -8.46 -4.33
CA SER A 148 27.18 -9.57 -5.21
C SER A 148 26.47 -10.84 -4.74
N PRO A 149 25.85 -11.64 -5.67
CA PRO A 149 25.32 -12.92 -5.27
C PRO A 149 26.48 -13.82 -4.83
N PRO A 150 26.29 -14.65 -3.79
CA PRO A 150 27.25 -15.64 -3.43
C PRO A 150 27.56 -16.59 -4.61
N GLU A 151 28.80 -17.00 -4.77
CA GLU A 151 29.22 -17.89 -5.89
C GLU A 151 28.46 -19.22 -5.89
N ASP A 152 28.02 -19.71 -4.71
CA ASP A 152 27.23 -20.92 -4.54
C ASP A 152 25.75 -20.77 -4.95
N ARG A 153 25.34 -19.60 -5.51
CA ARG A 153 23.98 -19.30 -5.95
C ARG A 153 23.74 -19.35 -7.46
N VAL A 154 24.68 -19.80 -8.23
CA VAL A 154 24.49 -20.01 -9.67
C VAL A 154 23.37 -21.01 -9.92
N GLY A 155 22.42 -20.65 -10.79
CA GLY A 155 21.23 -21.46 -11.09
C GLY A 155 20.11 -21.39 -10.03
N TRP A 156 20.20 -20.47 -9.09
CA TRP A 156 19.12 -20.16 -8.17
C TRP A 156 18.32 -18.95 -8.63
N HIS A 157 17.01 -19.00 -8.40
CA HIS A 157 16.15 -17.82 -8.50
C HIS A 157 16.23 -17.03 -7.19
N GLU A 158 16.30 -15.72 -7.31
CA GLU A 158 16.42 -14.77 -6.21
C GLU A 158 15.17 -13.89 -6.13
N SER A 159 14.63 -13.70 -4.90
CA SER A 159 13.52 -12.80 -4.62
C SER A 159 13.74 -12.12 -3.28
N ASP A 160 13.65 -10.81 -3.20
CA ASP A 160 13.76 -10.07 -1.95
C ASP A 160 12.40 -10.03 -1.21
N GLY A 161 12.45 -10.17 0.10
CA GLY A 161 11.29 -10.15 0.99
C GLY A 161 10.43 -11.42 0.94
N ALA A 162 9.91 -11.82 -0.21
CA ALA A 162 9.06 -13.01 -0.36
C ALA A 162 9.13 -13.62 -1.76
N LEU A 163 8.89 -14.94 -1.84
CA LEU A 163 8.77 -15.72 -3.06
C LEU A 163 7.61 -16.71 -2.94
N VAL A 164 6.80 -16.82 -3.98
CA VAL A 164 5.85 -17.93 -4.12
C VAL A 164 6.21 -18.76 -5.35
N ALA A 165 6.19 -20.09 -5.20
CA ALA A 165 6.49 -21.03 -6.27
C ALA A 165 5.45 -22.16 -6.31
N GLY A 166 5.15 -22.66 -7.51
CA GLY A 166 4.20 -23.78 -7.68
C GLY A 166 3.71 -23.96 -9.10
N ALA A 167 2.47 -24.43 -9.23
CA ALA A 167 1.78 -24.63 -10.49
C ALA A 167 0.87 -23.44 -10.80
N GLY A 168 1.03 -22.80 -11.93
CA GLY A 168 0.13 -21.79 -12.50
C GLY A 168 -0.94 -21.16 -11.58
N THR A 169 -2.22 -21.24 -11.99
CA THR A 169 -3.33 -20.61 -11.25
C THR A 169 -3.90 -21.44 -10.12
N ALA A 170 -4.00 -22.73 -10.29
CA ALA A 170 -4.56 -23.67 -9.30
C ALA A 170 -3.67 -24.90 -9.20
N GLY A 171 -3.19 -25.17 -8.01
CA GLY A 171 -2.30 -26.30 -7.77
C GLY A 171 -1.52 -26.16 -6.49
N PRO A 172 -0.55 -27.04 -6.24
CA PRO A 172 0.30 -26.92 -5.08
C PRO A 172 1.21 -25.69 -5.18
N HIS A 173 1.20 -24.87 -4.15
CA HIS A 173 2.07 -23.71 -4.00
C HIS A 173 2.78 -23.70 -2.65
N CYS A 174 3.98 -23.15 -2.64
CA CYS A 174 4.78 -22.87 -1.46
C CYS A 174 5.18 -21.39 -1.46
N LEU A 175 4.99 -20.72 -0.34
CA LEU A 175 5.48 -19.37 -0.08
C LEU A 175 6.59 -19.43 0.99
N ALA A 176 7.67 -18.72 0.76
CA ALA A 176 8.66 -18.39 1.78
C ALA A 176 8.88 -16.87 1.78
N GLY A 177 9.01 -16.27 2.97
CA GLY A 177 9.23 -14.82 3.10
C GLY A 177 9.75 -14.44 4.48
N VAL A 178 10.07 -13.17 4.62
CA VAL A 178 10.60 -12.56 5.85
C VAL A 178 9.68 -11.43 6.29
N PHE A 179 9.31 -11.40 7.56
CA PHE A 179 8.55 -10.29 8.13
C PHE A 179 9.50 -9.15 8.51
N GLU A 180 9.98 -8.47 7.49
CA GLU A 180 10.92 -7.36 7.66
C GLU A 180 10.29 -6.20 8.44
N SER A 181 10.99 -5.77 9.48
CA SER A 181 10.63 -4.61 10.30
C SER A 181 11.80 -3.62 10.45
N GLY A 182 12.83 -3.79 9.62
CA GLY A 182 14.00 -2.93 9.56
C GLY A 182 15.23 -3.43 10.34
N ARG A 183 15.25 -4.69 10.79
CA ARG A 183 16.46 -5.26 11.43
C ARG A 183 17.46 -5.75 10.39
N ALA A 184 16.98 -6.47 9.39
CA ALA A 184 17.78 -7.05 8.33
C ALA A 184 17.00 -7.08 7.01
N PHE A 185 17.72 -7.19 5.90
CA PHE A 185 17.10 -7.50 4.62
C PHE A 185 16.99 -9.00 4.42
N GLY A 186 15.84 -9.47 3.92
CA GLY A 186 15.55 -10.87 3.65
C GLY A 186 15.54 -11.17 2.17
N THR A 187 16.27 -12.22 1.76
CA THR A 187 16.26 -12.73 0.38
C THR A 187 15.90 -14.21 0.38
N VAL A 188 14.99 -14.60 -0.49
CA VAL A 188 14.59 -15.99 -0.70
C VAL A 188 15.23 -16.50 -1.98
N PHE A 189 15.99 -17.59 -1.87
CA PHE A 189 16.57 -18.31 -2.98
C PHE A 189 15.78 -19.60 -3.21
N ALA A 190 15.50 -19.89 -4.48
CA ALA A 190 14.77 -21.08 -4.89
C ALA A 190 15.46 -21.81 -6.05
N ARG A 191 15.55 -23.15 -5.97
CA ARG A 191 16.11 -24.01 -7.03
C ARG A 191 15.36 -25.34 -7.09
N ARG A 192 15.10 -25.82 -8.29
CA ARG A 192 14.56 -27.18 -8.47
C ARG A 192 15.54 -28.23 -7.96
N ALA A 193 15.01 -29.30 -7.38
CA ALA A 193 15.78 -30.43 -6.87
C ALA A 193 14.97 -31.72 -7.01
N GLY A 194 15.16 -32.44 -8.13
CA GLY A 194 14.35 -33.58 -8.48
C GLY A 194 12.87 -33.21 -8.62
N ASN A 195 11.98 -33.92 -7.92
CA ASN A 195 10.55 -33.66 -7.88
C ASN A 195 10.13 -32.59 -6.86
N GLY A 196 11.05 -31.83 -6.33
CA GLY A 196 10.80 -30.82 -5.31
C GLY A 196 11.57 -29.52 -5.51
N LEU A 197 11.49 -28.64 -4.53
CA LEU A 197 12.14 -27.34 -4.51
C LEU A 197 13.03 -27.22 -3.27
N HIS A 198 14.25 -26.76 -3.47
CA HIS A 198 15.07 -26.24 -2.40
C HIS A 198 14.79 -24.73 -2.26
N LEU A 199 14.46 -24.33 -1.04
CA LEU A 199 14.27 -22.94 -0.65
C LEU A 199 15.30 -22.59 0.41
N GLU A 200 15.89 -21.42 0.31
CA GLU A 200 16.74 -20.85 1.33
C GLU A 200 16.35 -19.40 1.59
N VAL A 201 16.08 -19.09 2.83
CA VAL A 201 15.78 -17.73 3.27
C VAL A 201 17.03 -17.22 3.96
N GLU A 202 17.68 -16.21 3.40
CA GLU A 202 18.86 -15.57 3.92
C GLU A 202 18.53 -14.15 4.40
N GLN A 203 19.02 -13.78 5.58
CA GLN A 203 18.89 -12.43 6.11
C GLN A 203 20.27 -11.84 6.34
N ARG A 204 20.52 -10.66 5.75
CA ARG A 204 21.81 -9.97 5.83
C ARG A 204 21.79 -8.93 6.93
N LEU A 205 22.75 -9.06 7.87
CA LEU A 205 22.89 -8.15 8.98
C LEU A 205 24.15 -7.27 8.86
N GLU A 206 25.27 -7.87 8.46
CA GLU A 206 26.56 -7.17 8.16
C GLU A 206 27.06 -6.29 9.31
N ARG A 207 27.12 -6.86 10.53
CA ARG A 207 27.58 -6.14 11.72
C ARG A 207 28.52 -6.99 12.60
N PRO A 208 29.36 -6.35 13.42
CA PRO A 208 30.11 -7.06 14.45
C PRO A 208 29.20 -7.65 15.52
N LEU A 209 29.59 -8.82 16.06
CA LEU A 209 28.95 -9.53 17.18
C LEU A 209 30.02 -9.90 18.21
N ASP A 210 29.97 -9.27 19.36
CA ASP A 210 30.93 -9.46 20.43
C ASP A 210 30.75 -10.81 21.14
N PRO A 211 31.77 -11.34 21.82
CA PRO A 211 31.64 -12.54 22.67
C PRO A 211 30.50 -12.41 23.69
N GLY A 212 29.61 -13.39 23.67
CA GLY A 212 28.45 -13.44 24.56
C GLY A 212 27.25 -12.61 24.09
N GLU A 213 27.35 -11.79 23.01
CA GLU A 213 26.26 -11.01 22.47
C GLU A 213 25.26 -11.89 21.70
N ASP A 214 23.97 -11.56 21.85
CA ASP A 214 22.87 -12.16 21.14
C ASP A 214 22.32 -11.17 20.08
N VAL A 215 21.91 -11.68 18.92
CA VAL A 215 21.16 -10.93 17.90
C VAL A 215 19.93 -11.72 17.47
N GLU A 216 18.82 -11.02 17.34
CA GLU A 216 17.56 -11.56 16.85
C GLU A 216 17.35 -11.13 15.38
N PHE A 217 16.99 -12.11 14.55
CA PHE A 217 16.64 -11.88 13.15
C PHE A 217 15.16 -11.63 12.97
N GLU A 218 14.76 -11.18 11.79
CA GLU A 218 13.36 -11.06 11.44
C GLU A 218 12.70 -12.44 11.34
N PRO A 219 11.40 -12.58 11.68
CA PRO A 219 10.71 -13.86 11.56
C PRO A 219 10.67 -14.36 10.11
N VAL A 220 11.02 -15.62 9.90
CA VAL A 220 10.85 -16.29 8.60
C VAL A 220 9.48 -16.95 8.55
N HIS A 221 8.68 -16.59 7.56
CA HIS A 221 7.36 -17.17 7.33
C HIS A 221 7.41 -18.16 6.17
N VAL A 222 6.82 -19.33 6.37
CA VAL A 222 6.64 -20.33 5.31
C VAL A 222 5.22 -20.86 5.32
N ALA A 223 4.64 -21.05 4.14
CA ALA A 223 3.25 -21.51 3.99
C ALA A 223 3.05 -22.40 2.78
N LEU A 224 2.07 -23.30 2.85
CA LEU A 224 1.63 -24.18 1.78
C LEU A 224 0.15 -23.93 1.49
N GLY A 225 -0.23 -23.95 0.20
CA GLY A 225 -1.61 -23.73 -0.20
C GLY A 225 -1.87 -24.14 -1.65
N SER A 226 -3.12 -24.07 -2.08
CA SER A 226 -3.55 -24.35 -3.45
C SER A 226 -3.74 -23.08 -4.31
N ASP A 227 -3.60 -21.90 -3.72
CA ASP A 227 -3.81 -20.62 -4.39
C ASP A 227 -2.67 -19.63 -3.99
N ALA A 228 -1.88 -19.22 -4.96
CA ALA A 228 -0.74 -18.34 -4.79
C ALA A 228 -1.15 -16.95 -4.28
N SER A 229 -2.28 -16.42 -4.76
CA SER A 229 -2.77 -15.09 -4.35
C SER A 229 -3.19 -15.09 -2.89
N VAL A 230 -3.87 -16.14 -2.43
CA VAL A 230 -4.25 -16.30 -1.02
C VAL A 230 -3.01 -16.38 -0.12
N LEU A 231 -1.97 -17.10 -0.55
CA LEU A 231 -0.72 -17.16 0.22
C LEU A 231 -0.06 -15.78 0.35
N LEU A 232 0.01 -15.01 -0.75
CA LEU A 232 0.58 -13.66 -0.75
C LEU A 232 -0.25 -12.69 0.10
N GLU A 233 -1.56 -12.75 -0.03
CA GLU A 233 -2.49 -11.92 0.75
C GLU A 233 -2.35 -12.18 2.25
N THR A 234 -2.33 -13.46 2.65
CA THR A 234 -2.17 -13.86 4.05
C THR A 234 -0.80 -13.45 4.58
N PHE A 235 0.26 -13.67 3.79
CA PHE A 235 1.61 -13.22 4.14
C PHE A 235 1.64 -11.70 4.36
N ALA A 236 1.12 -10.91 3.41
CA ALA A 236 1.14 -9.44 3.51
C ALA A 236 0.33 -8.93 4.70
N ALA A 237 -0.84 -9.50 4.97
CA ALA A 237 -1.67 -9.11 6.11
C ALA A 237 -0.96 -9.39 7.45
N ALA A 238 -0.34 -10.56 7.58
CA ALA A 238 0.43 -10.95 8.76
C ALA A 238 1.70 -10.10 8.92
N HIS A 239 2.43 -9.84 7.82
CA HIS A 239 3.60 -8.96 7.80
C HIS A 239 3.23 -7.53 8.17
N GLY A 240 2.17 -6.98 7.58
CA GLY A 240 1.69 -5.63 7.91
C GLY A 240 1.28 -5.48 9.38
N THR A 241 0.67 -6.52 9.96
CA THR A 241 0.35 -6.54 11.40
C THR A 241 1.64 -6.57 12.24
N HIS A 242 2.61 -7.40 11.88
CA HIS A 242 3.90 -7.50 12.57
C HIS A 242 4.66 -6.16 12.54
N ALA A 243 4.74 -5.51 11.38
CA ALA A 243 5.47 -4.26 11.17
C ALA A 243 4.61 -2.99 11.43
N ARG A 244 3.37 -3.13 11.94
CA ARG A 244 2.44 -2.02 12.22
C ARG A 244 2.19 -1.12 11.02
N ALA A 245 1.85 -1.74 9.88
CA ALA A 245 1.59 -1.04 8.62
C ALA A 245 0.50 0.03 8.74
N ARG A 246 0.71 1.17 8.10
CA ARG A 246 -0.22 2.32 8.03
C ARG A 246 -1.26 2.09 6.91
N ARG A 247 -2.24 1.23 7.18
CA ARG A 247 -3.19 0.71 6.18
C ARG A 247 -4.39 1.62 5.92
N CYS A 248 -4.67 2.55 6.83
CA CYS A 248 -5.86 3.40 6.81
C CYS A 248 -5.63 4.80 6.25
N ALA A 249 -4.48 5.04 5.60
CA ALA A 249 -4.21 6.33 4.96
C ALA A 249 -5.29 6.69 3.93
N PRO A 250 -5.69 7.98 3.79
CA PRO A 250 -6.71 8.40 2.83
C PRO A 250 -6.28 8.08 1.40
N PHE A 251 -7.25 7.70 0.56
CA PHE A 251 -7.02 7.48 -0.87
C PHE A 251 -6.58 8.79 -1.53
N GLN A 252 -5.60 8.73 -2.43
CA GLN A 252 -5.03 9.92 -3.08
C GLN A 252 -5.38 9.95 -4.56
N VAL A 253 -5.95 11.06 -5.00
CA VAL A 253 -6.06 11.43 -6.42
C VAL A 253 -5.34 12.76 -6.58
N GLY A 254 -4.32 12.80 -7.43
CA GLY A 254 -3.44 13.95 -7.48
C GLY A 254 -2.95 14.35 -8.87
N TRP A 255 -2.38 15.54 -8.93
CA TRP A 255 -1.57 16.02 -10.04
C TRP A 255 -0.12 16.20 -9.56
N CYS A 256 0.83 15.82 -10.43
CA CYS A 256 2.27 15.91 -10.19
C CYS A 256 2.96 16.63 -11.36
N SER A 257 3.92 17.49 -11.09
CA SER A 257 4.59 18.30 -12.12
C SER A 257 5.64 17.52 -12.93
N TRP A 258 6.05 16.29 -12.54
CA TRP A 258 7.26 15.65 -13.05
C TRP A 258 7.22 15.28 -14.54
N TYR A 259 6.37 14.35 -14.97
CA TYR A 259 6.46 13.71 -16.29
C TYR A 259 6.09 14.58 -17.49
N HIS A 260 5.64 15.81 -17.28
CA HIS A 260 5.48 16.78 -18.36
C HIS A 260 6.58 17.83 -18.34
N PHE A 261 6.86 18.41 -17.18
CA PHE A 261 7.77 19.56 -17.06
C PHE A 261 9.20 19.17 -16.71
N PHE A 262 9.42 18.03 -16.03
CA PHE A 262 10.72 17.62 -15.50
C PHE A 262 11.36 18.79 -14.73
N HIS A 263 12.68 18.98 -14.89
CA HIS A 263 13.42 20.10 -14.28
C HIS A 263 13.05 21.48 -14.84
N ASP A 264 12.29 21.57 -15.95
CA ASP A 264 11.88 22.85 -16.54
C ASP A 264 10.64 23.47 -15.86
N VAL A 265 10.06 22.80 -14.85
CA VAL A 265 8.94 23.33 -14.07
C VAL A 265 9.32 24.69 -13.45
N ASP A 266 8.41 25.66 -13.56
CA ASP A 266 8.49 26.97 -12.93
C ASP A 266 7.18 27.32 -12.19
N GLU A 267 7.22 28.34 -11.37
CA GLU A 267 6.08 28.81 -10.58
C GLU A 267 4.87 29.16 -11.47
N ALA A 268 5.10 29.74 -12.63
CA ALA A 268 4.02 30.13 -13.55
C ALA A 268 3.33 28.91 -14.16
N ALA A 269 4.08 27.88 -14.56
CA ALA A 269 3.51 26.63 -15.08
C ALA A 269 2.74 25.88 -13.98
N PHE A 270 3.29 25.83 -12.77
CA PHE A 270 2.61 25.22 -11.63
C PHE A 270 1.28 25.91 -11.32
N LEU A 271 1.26 27.24 -11.22
CA LEU A 271 0.04 28.00 -10.91
C LEU A 271 -0.99 27.93 -12.04
N ARG A 272 -0.60 27.89 -13.32
CA ARG A 272 -1.55 27.66 -14.44
C ARG A 272 -2.26 26.30 -14.34
N ASN A 273 -1.56 25.25 -13.94
CA ASN A 273 -2.16 23.94 -13.70
C ASN A 273 -3.12 23.97 -12.50
N LEU A 274 -2.76 24.66 -11.42
CA LEU A 274 -3.63 24.89 -10.26
C LEU A 274 -4.91 25.65 -10.66
N GLU A 275 -4.81 26.72 -11.44
CA GLU A 275 -5.97 27.46 -11.96
C GLU A 275 -6.89 26.56 -12.81
N THR A 276 -6.29 25.68 -13.62
CA THR A 276 -7.06 24.71 -14.42
C THR A 276 -7.80 23.73 -13.54
N LEU A 277 -7.20 23.23 -12.45
CA LEU A 277 -7.85 22.36 -11.48
C LEU A 277 -9.04 23.04 -10.79
N VAL A 278 -8.89 24.31 -10.42
CA VAL A 278 -10.01 25.09 -9.86
C VAL A 278 -11.16 25.17 -10.83
N ALA A 279 -10.87 25.47 -12.10
CA ALA A 279 -11.89 25.60 -13.14
C ALA A 279 -12.55 24.27 -13.53
N ALA A 280 -11.82 23.16 -13.45
CA ALA A 280 -12.25 21.82 -13.84
C ALA A 280 -12.60 20.91 -12.66
N ARG A 281 -12.92 21.46 -11.50
CA ARG A 281 -13.15 20.70 -10.25
C ARG A 281 -14.24 19.61 -10.39
N ASP A 282 -15.29 19.90 -11.16
CA ASP A 282 -16.39 18.96 -11.43
C ASP A 282 -16.01 17.88 -12.47
N GLU A 283 -14.94 18.12 -13.26
CA GLU A 283 -14.47 17.19 -14.30
C GLU A 283 -13.33 16.29 -13.81
N LEU A 284 -12.46 16.82 -12.94
CA LEU A 284 -11.27 16.15 -12.45
C LEU A 284 -11.35 15.99 -10.93
N PRO A 285 -11.52 14.76 -10.40
CA PRO A 285 -11.65 14.51 -8.96
C PRO A 285 -10.28 14.51 -8.25
N ILE A 286 -9.49 15.56 -8.51
CA ILE A 286 -8.14 15.73 -7.95
C ILE A 286 -8.23 16.47 -6.62
N ASP A 287 -7.60 15.92 -5.58
CA ASP A 287 -7.56 16.46 -4.23
C ASP A 287 -6.15 16.90 -3.82
N LEU A 288 -5.12 16.44 -4.55
CA LEU A 288 -3.70 16.67 -4.26
C LEU A 288 -3.00 17.39 -5.42
N VAL A 289 -2.22 18.42 -5.12
CA VAL A 289 -1.35 19.11 -6.09
C VAL A 289 0.09 19.04 -5.59
N GLN A 290 0.92 18.25 -6.29
CA GLN A 290 2.30 17.97 -5.91
C GLN A 290 3.30 18.69 -6.80
N LEU A 291 4.19 19.49 -6.20
CA LEU A 291 5.40 19.97 -6.85
C LEU A 291 6.52 18.92 -6.69
N ASP A 292 7.01 18.43 -7.82
CA ASP A 292 8.10 17.45 -7.89
C ASP A 292 9.48 18.10 -7.99
N ASP A 293 10.53 17.35 -8.32
CA ASP A 293 11.93 17.81 -8.47
C ASP A 293 12.05 19.02 -9.42
N GLY A 294 12.91 19.96 -9.08
CA GLY A 294 13.23 21.14 -9.88
C GLY A 294 12.96 22.49 -9.22
N TYR A 295 12.42 22.51 -7.99
CA TYR A 295 12.13 23.75 -7.23
C TYR A 295 13.25 24.17 -6.29
N GLN A 296 13.97 23.21 -5.73
CA GLN A 296 14.95 23.40 -4.65
C GLN A 296 16.18 24.17 -5.13
N HIS A 297 16.80 24.89 -4.20
CA HIS A 297 18.05 25.62 -4.46
C HIS A 297 19.16 24.64 -4.86
N GLU A 298 19.40 23.62 -4.02
CA GLU A 298 20.32 22.51 -4.27
C GLU A 298 19.76 21.24 -3.64
N ILE A 299 20.19 20.06 -4.12
CA ILE A 299 19.85 18.77 -3.51
C ILE A 299 20.47 18.69 -2.11
N GLY A 300 19.62 18.67 -1.08
CA GLY A 300 19.98 18.77 0.32
C GLY A 300 19.43 20.04 1.01
N ASP A 301 19.20 21.11 0.26
CA ASP A 301 18.71 22.39 0.77
C ASP A 301 17.19 22.53 0.55
N TRP A 302 16.40 21.64 1.16
CA TRP A 302 14.97 21.42 0.88
C TRP A 302 14.02 22.53 1.28
N LEU A 303 14.47 23.50 2.09
CA LEU A 303 13.65 24.62 2.57
C LEU A 303 13.76 25.87 1.71
N GLU A 304 14.63 25.87 0.71
CA GLU A 304 14.92 27.00 -0.14
C GLU A 304 14.61 26.70 -1.60
N THR A 305 14.07 27.67 -2.29
CA THR A 305 13.75 27.57 -3.73
C THR A 305 14.84 28.22 -4.58
N ASN A 306 14.93 27.77 -5.84
CA ASN A 306 15.74 28.42 -6.87
C ASN A 306 15.00 29.61 -7.52
N GLU A 307 15.64 30.26 -8.52
CA GLU A 307 15.10 31.43 -9.20
C GLU A 307 13.80 31.21 -9.98
N LYS A 308 13.45 29.95 -10.33
CA LYS A 308 12.21 29.58 -11.01
C LYS A 308 10.98 29.68 -10.09
N PHE A 309 11.19 29.70 -8.77
CA PHE A 309 10.14 29.77 -7.75
C PHE A 309 10.37 30.97 -6.81
N PRO A 310 10.26 32.19 -7.33
CA PRO A 310 10.58 33.40 -6.58
C PRO A 310 9.64 33.69 -5.40
N GLY A 311 8.41 33.13 -5.41
CA GLY A 311 7.45 33.23 -4.31
C GLY A 311 7.82 32.42 -3.09
N GLY A 312 8.63 31.37 -3.26
CA GLY A 312 9.05 30.45 -2.21
C GLY A 312 7.99 29.43 -1.81
N LEU A 313 8.40 28.40 -1.06
CA LEU A 313 7.54 27.27 -0.66
C LEU A 313 6.28 27.66 0.13
N PRO A 314 6.35 28.62 1.11
CA PRO A 314 5.15 28.99 1.87
C PRO A 314 4.05 29.59 0.99
N ALA A 315 4.41 30.40 -0.01
CA ALA A 315 3.43 31.00 -0.91
C ALA A 315 2.77 29.97 -1.82
N LEU A 316 3.55 29.00 -2.32
CA LEU A 316 3.02 27.87 -3.12
C LEU A 316 2.07 26.99 -2.31
N ALA A 317 2.47 26.57 -1.10
CA ALA A 317 1.61 25.78 -0.24
C ALA A 317 0.31 26.51 0.10
N HIS A 318 0.38 27.83 0.34
CA HIS A 318 -0.79 28.66 0.60
C HIS A 318 -1.72 28.74 -0.61
N ALA A 319 -1.17 29.00 -1.80
CA ALA A 319 -1.96 29.05 -3.04
C ALA A 319 -2.74 27.75 -3.31
N VAL A 320 -2.09 26.59 -3.12
CA VAL A 320 -2.73 25.26 -3.28
C VAL A 320 -3.85 25.08 -2.26
N ARG A 321 -3.60 25.40 -1.00
CA ARG A 321 -4.57 25.24 0.09
C ARG A 321 -5.75 26.19 -0.01
N ASP A 322 -5.50 27.45 -0.38
CA ASP A 322 -6.57 28.44 -0.61
C ASP A 322 -7.47 28.04 -1.77
N ALA A 323 -6.90 27.37 -2.77
CA ALA A 323 -7.67 26.73 -3.85
C ALA A 323 -8.43 25.48 -3.39
N GLY A 324 -8.28 25.02 -2.13
CA GLY A 324 -8.99 23.88 -1.54
C GLY A 324 -8.40 22.51 -1.90
N PHE A 325 -7.10 22.44 -2.17
CA PHE A 325 -6.36 21.20 -2.44
C PHE A 325 -5.32 20.91 -1.36
N SER A 326 -4.91 19.66 -1.24
CA SER A 326 -3.76 19.25 -0.45
C SER A 326 -2.47 19.64 -1.17
N ALA A 327 -1.54 20.27 -0.45
CA ALA A 327 -0.24 20.65 -1.01
C ALA A 327 0.75 19.50 -0.83
N GLY A 328 1.36 19.03 -1.94
CA GLY A 328 2.39 18.01 -1.99
C GLY A 328 3.75 18.55 -2.40
N LEU A 329 4.81 17.96 -1.86
CA LEU A 329 6.19 18.30 -2.19
C LEU A 329 7.07 17.06 -2.31
N TRP A 330 7.96 17.07 -3.29
CA TRP A 330 9.00 16.06 -3.48
C TRP A 330 10.26 16.40 -2.69
N THR A 331 10.94 15.38 -2.16
CA THR A 331 12.28 15.50 -1.57
C THR A 331 13.08 14.21 -1.79
N ALA A 332 14.41 14.30 -1.76
CA ALA A 332 15.33 13.16 -1.67
C ALA A 332 16.12 13.27 -0.35
N PRO A 333 15.52 12.88 0.79
CA PRO A 333 15.93 13.33 2.12
C PRO A 333 17.34 12.90 2.54
N PHE A 334 17.90 11.86 1.93
CA PHE A 334 19.25 11.36 2.24
C PHE A 334 20.29 11.81 1.23
N CYS A 335 19.89 12.47 0.14
CA CYS A 335 20.77 12.94 -0.92
C CYS A 335 21.31 14.35 -0.64
N VAL A 336 22.61 14.55 -0.87
CA VAL A 336 23.24 15.88 -0.82
C VAL A 336 24.28 16.01 -1.93
N VAL A 337 24.39 17.20 -2.52
CA VAL A 337 25.41 17.53 -3.52
C VAL A 337 26.49 18.41 -2.89
N PRO A 338 27.72 18.42 -3.46
CA PRO A 338 28.81 19.22 -2.92
C PRO A 338 28.51 20.72 -2.83
N GLU A 339 27.62 21.23 -3.69
CA GLU A 339 27.18 22.61 -3.76
C GLU A 339 26.21 22.99 -2.65
N SER A 340 25.58 22.01 -1.99
CA SER A 340 24.60 22.28 -0.94
C SER A 340 25.23 22.83 0.35
N ARG A 341 24.48 23.66 1.06
CA ARG A 341 24.91 24.21 2.37
C ARG A 341 25.08 23.11 3.42
N VAL A 342 24.22 22.09 3.38
CA VAL A 342 24.30 20.94 4.29
C VAL A 342 25.60 20.20 4.12
N PHE A 343 26.03 19.92 2.89
CA PHE A 343 27.31 19.27 2.62
C PHE A 343 28.48 20.11 3.11
N ALA A 344 28.48 21.42 2.80
CA ALA A 344 29.57 22.32 3.18
C ALA A 344 29.67 22.50 4.70
N ALA A 345 28.55 22.56 5.40
CA ALA A 345 28.52 22.78 6.85
C ALA A 345 28.83 21.52 7.67
N HIS A 346 28.52 20.34 7.15
CA HIS A 346 28.51 19.09 7.90
C HIS A 346 29.19 17.93 7.17
N PRO A 347 30.48 18.02 6.78
CA PRO A 347 31.16 16.96 6.03
C PRO A 347 31.27 15.62 6.80
N ASN A 348 31.13 15.65 8.13
CA ASN A 348 31.12 14.47 8.98
C ASN A 348 29.76 13.76 9.07
N TRP A 349 28.70 14.29 8.42
CA TRP A 349 27.39 13.69 8.37
C TRP A 349 27.22 12.65 7.24
N LEU A 350 28.25 12.46 6.42
CA LEU A 350 28.19 11.65 5.22
C LEU A 350 28.58 10.20 5.50
N LEU A 351 27.85 9.28 4.86
CA LEU A 351 28.30 7.90 4.75
C LEU A 351 29.65 7.85 4.04
N GLN A 352 30.49 6.91 4.45
CA GLN A 352 31.85 6.76 3.94
C GLN A 352 31.92 5.66 2.88
N ASP A 353 32.75 5.88 1.87
CA ASP A 353 33.07 4.86 0.86
C ASP A 353 33.78 3.67 1.54
N PRO A 354 33.25 2.45 1.42
CA PRO A 354 33.83 1.28 2.10
C PRO A 354 35.18 0.85 1.51
N ASP A 355 35.46 1.23 0.27
CA ASP A 355 36.69 0.85 -0.45
C ASP A 355 37.75 1.98 -0.40
N THR A 356 37.36 3.19 0.03
CA THR A 356 38.23 4.37 0.15
C THR A 356 37.99 5.04 1.51
N PRO A 357 38.58 4.54 2.62
CA PRO A 357 38.36 5.09 3.94
C PRO A 357 38.59 6.60 4.01
N GLY A 358 37.65 7.33 4.61
CA GLY A 358 37.66 8.78 4.76
C GLY A 358 37.13 9.55 3.55
N ALA A 359 36.82 8.89 2.45
CA ALA A 359 36.11 9.52 1.33
C ALA A 359 34.58 9.40 1.51
N PRO A 360 33.79 10.46 1.19
CA PRO A 360 32.34 10.38 1.19
C PRO A 360 31.82 9.36 0.17
N LEU A 361 30.79 8.56 0.56
CA LEU A 361 30.14 7.64 -0.36
C LEU A 361 29.56 8.37 -1.56
N ARG A 362 29.85 7.85 -2.75
CA ARG A 362 29.17 8.21 -3.99
C ARG A 362 27.92 7.37 -4.14
N GLY A 363 26.77 7.91 -3.70
CA GLY A 363 25.50 7.15 -3.59
C GLY A 363 24.84 6.91 -4.94
N LEU A 364 24.81 7.92 -5.80
CA LEU A 364 24.28 7.83 -7.16
C LEU A 364 24.95 8.86 -8.08
N HIS A 365 24.80 8.66 -9.38
CA HIS A 365 25.25 9.60 -10.40
C HIS A 365 24.04 10.28 -11.05
N HIS A 366 23.95 11.61 -10.96
CA HIS A 366 22.89 12.42 -11.54
C HIS A 366 23.43 13.75 -12.09
N GLY A 367 23.72 13.77 -13.40
CA GLY A 367 24.42 14.90 -14.03
C GLY A 367 23.62 16.22 -14.11
N LEU A 368 22.30 16.19 -13.88
CA LEU A 368 21.47 17.40 -13.82
C LEU A 368 21.44 18.03 -12.42
N TRP A 369 21.79 17.29 -11.39
CA TRP A 369 21.77 17.78 -10.01
C TRP A 369 23.09 18.44 -9.59
N THR A 370 24.19 18.02 -10.17
CA THR A 370 25.52 18.55 -9.83
C THR A 370 26.48 18.42 -11.04
N PRO A 371 27.33 19.41 -11.30
CA PRO A 371 28.29 19.38 -12.40
C PRO A 371 29.24 18.17 -12.35
N GLY A 372 29.57 17.70 -11.14
CA GLY A 372 30.41 16.52 -10.94
C GLY A 372 29.67 15.20 -11.14
N GLY A 373 28.35 15.22 -11.27
CA GLY A 373 27.44 14.07 -11.42
C GLY A 373 27.29 13.18 -10.19
N TRP A 374 28.13 13.32 -9.16
CA TRP A 374 28.09 12.47 -7.98
C TRP A 374 27.31 13.10 -6.82
N VAL A 375 26.28 12.38 -6.39
CA VAL A 375 25.46 12.71 -5.21
C VAL A 375 25.97 11.89 -4.03
N HIS A 376 26.13 12.55 -2.90
CA HIS A 376 26.55 11.96 -1.63
C HIS A 376 25.36 11.64 -0.73
N VAL A 377 25.62 10.91 0.36
CA VAL A 377 24.57 10.34 1.20
C VAL A 377 24.76 10.75 2.65
N LEU A 378 23.73 11.32 3.26
CA LEU A 378 23.69 11.56 4.70
C LEU A 378 23.64 10.22 5.46
N ASP A 379 24.33 10.16 6.59
CA ASP A 379 24.33 8.98 7.47
C ASP A 379 23.23 9.06 8.55
N PRO A 380 22.13 8.30 8.42
CA PRO A 380 21.04 8.32 9.42
C PRO A 380 21.44 7.79 10.79
N THR A 381 22.63 7.18 10.96
CA THR A 381 23.15 6.78 12.26
C THR A 381 23.80 7.94 13.02
N HIS A 382 24.11 9.03 12.33
CA HIS A 382 24.64 10.23 12.95
C HIS A 382 23.51 11.05 13.60
N PRO A 383 23.60 11.37 14.92
CA PRO A 383 22.49 12.06 15.61
C PRO A 383 22.16 13.44 15.03
N GLY A 384 23.15 14.16 14.50
CA GLY A 384 22.93 15.44 13.82
C GLY A 384 22.08 15.32 12.56
N VAL A 385 22.23 14.22 11.82
CA VAL A 385 21.40 13.93 10.62
C VAL A 385 19.95 13.66 11.02
N ALA A 386 19.74 12.86 12.07
CA ALA A 386 18.39 12.59 12.56
C ALA A 386 17.68 13.89 12.98
N SER A 387 18.33 14.75 13.76
CA SER A 387 17.77 16.05 14.17
C SER A 387 17.54 16.98 13.00
N HIS A 388 18.41 16.98 12.00
CA HIS A 388 18.26 17.81 10.78
C HIS A 388 17.04 17.37 9.97
N LEU A 389 16.87 16.06 9.72
CA LEU A 389 15.73 15.52 9.02
C LEU A 389 14.42 15.85 9.76
N GLU A 390 14.38 15.66 11.07
CA GLU A 390 13.20 16.03 11.88
C GLU A 390 12.86 17.52 11.72
N GLN A 391 13.84 18.44 11.78
CA GLN A 391 13.63 19.88 11.61
C GLN A 391 13.16 20.23 10.19
N VAL A 392 13.75 19.65 9.15
CA VAL A 392 13.35 19.91 7.76
C VAL A 392 11.89 19.52 7.55
N PHE A 393 11.50 18.32 7.93
CA PHE A 393 10.14 17.84 7.71
C PHE A 393 9.11 18.53 8.60
N HIS A 394 9.48 18.90 9.83
CA HIS A 394 8.66 19.76 10.68
C HIS A 394 8.41 21.14 10.01
N SER A 395 9.44 21.71 9.39
CA SER A 395 9.33 23.01 8.71
C SER A 395 8.44 22.91 7.46
N LEU A 396 8.59 21.86 6.64
CA LEU A 396 7.77 21.67 5.44
C LEU A 396 6.28 21.51 5.79
N VAL A 397 5.96 20.74 6.81
CA VAL A 397 4.57 20.62 7.30
C VAL A 397 4.11 21.96 7.87
N GLY A 398 4.96 22.69 8.61
CA GLY A 398 4.65 24.02 9.11
C GLY A 398 4.38 25.07 8.03
N MET A 399 4.96 24.90 6.82
CA MET A 399 4.65 25.71 5.64
C MET A 399 3.30 25.35 4.99
N GLY A 400 2.71 24.20 5.34
CA GLY A 400 1.40 23.78 4.89
C GLY A 400 1.39 22.58 3.92
N PHE A 401 2.53 21.91 3.70
CA PHE A 401 2.57 20.67 2.92
C PHE A 401 2.05 19.51 3.76
N SER A 402 1.01 18.82 3.26
CA SER A 402 0.39 17.66 3.91
C SER A 402 0.73 16.33 3.24
N TYR A 403 1.37 16.37 2.07
CA TYR A 403 1.83 15.21 1.33
C TYR A 403 3.30 15.39 0.96
N LEU A 404 4.15 14.40 1.31
CA LEU A 404 5.60 14.47 1.12
C LEU A 404 6.08 13.20 0.40
N LYS A 405 6.52 13.35 -0.86
CA LYS A 405 7.17 12.28 -1.62
C LYS A 405 8.65 12.21 -1.23
N LEU A 406 9.06 11.04 -0.77
CA LEU A 406 10.43 10.75 -0.30
C LEU A 406 11.09 9.85 -1.33
N ASP A 407 12.03 10.38 -2.08
CA ASP A 407 12.62 9.67 -3.20
C ASP A 407 14.09 9.26 -2.96
N PHE A 408 14.60 8.36 -3.80
CA PHE A 408 15.97 7.81 -3.74
C PHE A 408 16.34 7.23 -2.37
N LEU A 409 15.36 6.67 -1.64
CA LEU A 409 15.55 6.19 -0.26
C LEU A 409 16.56 5.04 -0.15
N TYR A 410 16.77 4.27 -1.24
CA TYR A 410 17.73 3.18 -1.28
C TYR A 410 19.17 3.61 -0.97
N VAL A 411 19.53 4.88 -1.20
CA VAL A 411 20.90 5.36 -0.98
C VAL A 411 21.33 5.20 0.47
N ALA A 412 20.41 5.39 1.43
CA ALA A 412 20.66 5.15 2.87
C ALA A 412 20.89 3.68 3.21
N ALA A 413 20.53 2.75 2.32
CA ALA A 413 20.69 1.30 2.48
C ALA A 413 21.90 0.73 1.70
N LEU A 414 22.68 1.56 1.02
CA LEU A 414 23.90 1.11 0.31
C LEU A 414 24.97 0.61 1.27
N ARG A 415 25.86 -0.26 0.79
CA ARG A 415 27.05 -0.67 1.54
C ARG A 415 27.96 0.55 1.76
N ALA A 416 28.23 0.87 3.00
CA ALA A 416 29.00 2.06 3.38
C ALA A 416 29.57 1.94 4.80
N GLY A 417 30.60 2.71 5.11
CA GLY A 417 30.98 3.01 6.48
C GLY A 417 30.00 4.01 7.09
N ALA A 418 29.51 3.72 8.28
CA ALA A 418 28.58 4.56 9.02
C ALA A 418 29.19 5.00 10.35
N GLN A 419 28.67 6.09 10.95
CA GLN A 419 29.07 6.59 12.27
C GLN A 419 28.89 5.50 13.34
N ASP A 420 27.81 4.73 13.28
CA ASP A 420 27.57 3.56 14.11
C ASP A 420 27.62 2.28 13.28
N PRO A 421 28.78 1.57 13.25
CA PRO A 421 28.95 0.37 12.43
C PRO A 421 28.16 -0.85 12.95
N ARG A 422 27.54 -0.76 14.13
CA ARG A 422 26.71 -1.83 14.70
C ARG A 422 25.29 -1.80 14.16
N VAL A 423 24.90 -0.71 13.47
CA VAL A 423 23.57 -0.56 12.87
C VAL A 423 23.54 -1.17 11.47
N PRO A 424 22.80 -2.25 11.24
CA PRO A 424 22.64 -2.84 9.92
C PRO A 424 22.06 -1.85 8.92
N ARG A 425 22.29 -2.07 7.62
CA ARG A 425 21.82 -1.19 6.53
C ARG A 425 20.30 -1.00 6.53
N ALA A 426 19.53 -2.06 6.81
CA ALA A 426 18.08 -1.98 6.95
C ALA A 426 17.66 -1.06 8.11
N ALA A 427 18.29 -1.23 9.28
CA ALA A 427 18.03 -0.41 10.47
C ALA A 427 18.49 1.05 10.28
N ARG A 428 19.55 1.27 9.51
CA ARG A 428 20.04 2.60 9.16
C ARG A 428 18.99 3.38 8.34
N LEU A 429 18.47 2.78 7.27
CA LEU A 429 17.37 3.35 6.50
C LEU A 429 16.15 3.63 7.39
N ARG A 430 15.76 2.65 8.21
CA ARG A 430 14.60 2.80 9.10
C ARG A 430 14.77 3.97 10.08
N ARG A 431 15.94 4.14 10.71
CA ARG A 431 16.25 5.29 11.59
C ARG A 431 16.06 6.63 10.89
N GLY A 432 16.50 6.71 9.63
CA GLY A 432 16.29 7.92 8.82
C GLY A 432 14.81 8.20 8.56
N LEU A 433 14.04 7.17 8.22
CA LEU A 433 12.59 7.29 8.01
C LEU A 433 11.84 7.60 9.33
N GLU A 434 12.29 7.08 10.47
CA GLU A 434 11.75 7.42 11.78
C GLU A 434 11.96 8.90 12.11
N ALA A 435 13.11 9.47 11.79
CA ALA A 435 13.37 10.90 11.94
C ALA A 435 12.48 11.76 11.02
N VAL A 436 12.33 11.36 9.77
CA VAL A 436 11.40 11.99 8.80
C VAL A 436 9.97 11.96 9.33
N ARG A 437 9.48 10.81 9.80
CA ARG A 437 8.13 10.66 10.36
C ARG A 437 7.95 11.50 11.62
N ALA A 438 8.93 11.54 12.51
CA ALA A 438 8.89 12.37 13.72
C ALA A 438 8.73 13.86 13.38
N GLY A 439 9.46 14.35 12.39
CA GLY A 439 9.34 15.74 11.91
C GLY A 439 8.03 16.02 11.19
N ALA A 440 7.61 15.12 10.30
CA ALA A 440 6.36 15.27 9.55
C ALA A 440 5.11 15.08 10.43
N GLY A 441 5.23 14.40 11.55
CA GLY A 441 4.11 14.05 12.42
C GLY A 441 3.23 12.93 11.85
N GLU A 442 2.16 12.58 12.56
CA GLU A 442 1.31 11.42 12.23
C GLU A 442 0.33 11.68 11.07
N HIS A 443 0.03 12.94 10.76
CA HIS A 443 -1.02 13.33 9.81
C HIS A 443 -0.52 13.61 8.39
N ALA A 444 0.75 13.94 8.22
CA ALA A 444 1.32 14.11 6.91
C ALA A 444 1.39 12.77 6.18
N PHE A 445 0.92 12.72 4.94
CA PHE A 445 1.05 11.56 4.08
C PHE A 445 2.50 11.46 3.58
N LEU A 446 3.18 10.37 3.87
CA LEU A 446 4.51 10.08 3.37
C LEU A 446 4.44 9.01 2.27
N LEU A 447 4.91 9.36 1.07
CA LEU A 447 5.09 8.42 -0.03
C LEU A 447 6.55 7.99 -0.13
N GLY A 448 6.83 6.71 0.02
CA GLY A 448 8.15 6.14 -0.25
C GLY A 448 8.38 5.88 -1.73
N CYS A 449 9.51 6.34 -2.27
CA CYS A 449 9.92 6.11 -3.67
C CYS A 449 11.42 5.76 -3.71
N GLY A 450 11.85 4.94 -4.71
CA GLY A 450 13.21 4.42 -4.70
C GLY A 450 13.57 3.72 -3.39
N CYS A 451 12.62 3.04 -2.76
CA CYS A 451 12.67 2.62 -1.36
C CYS A 451 12.79 1.10 -1.22
N PRO A 452 13.80 0.60 -0.48
CA PRO A 452 13.79 -0.77 0.03
C PRO A 452 12.52 -1.00 0.86
N LEU A 453 11.74 -2.04 0.49
CA LEU A 453 10.34 -2.15 0.90
C LEU A 453 10.17 -2.42 2.40
N GLY A 454 10.83 -3.43 2.93
CA GLY A 454 10.61 -3.91 4.31
C GLY A 454 10.81 -2.86 5.40
N PRO A 455 11.96 -2.13 5.45
CA PRO A 455 12.23 -1.14 6.48
C PRO A 455 11.25 0.04 6.54
N ALA A 456 10.50 0.30 5.47
CA ALA A 456 9.56 1.40 5.38
C ALA A 456 8.17 1.08 5.93
N ILE A 457 7.84 -0.21 6.10
CA ILE A 457 6.52 -0.63 6.61
C ILE A 457 6.27 -0.03 7.99
N GLY A 458 5.12 0.60 8.17
CA GLY A 458 4.72 1.28 9.40
C GLY A 458 5.19 2.75 9.51
N LEU A 459 6.04 3.21 8.59
CA LEU A 459 6.55 4.60 8.57
C LEU A 459 6.00 5.43 7.40
N VAL A 460 5.74 4.80 6.25
CA VAL A 460 5.13 5.46 5.09
C VAL A 460 3.65 5.09 4.96
N ASP A 461 2.87 6.00 4.41
CA ASP A 461 1.43 5.84 4.16
C ASP A 461 1.17 5.24 2.78
N GLY A 462 1.98 5.63 1.80
CA GLY A 462 2.00 5.13 0.43
C GLY A 462 3.39 4.65 0.02
N MET A 463 3.43 3.79 -1.00
CA MET A 463 4.68 3.28 -1.57
C MET A 463 4.58 3.19 -3.07
N ARG A 464 5.52 3.81 -3.79
CA ARG A 464 5.77 3.54 -5.19
C ARG A 464 6.08 2.04 -5.35
N ILE A 465 5.43 1.36 -6.26
CA ILE A 465 5.54 -0.09 -6.43
C ILE A 465 6.19 -0.54 -7.73
N GLY A 466 6.56 0.40 -8.58
CA GLY A 466 7.20 0.14 -9.87
C GLY A 466 8.30 1.14 -10.22
N PRO A 467 9.12 0.85 -11.24
CA PRO A 467 9.95 1.87 -11.87
C PRO A 467 9.06 2.99 -12.42
N ASP A 468 9.68 4.11 -12.71
CA ASP A 468 8.97 5.26 -13.26
C ASP A 468 8.22 4.88 -14.54
N THR A 469 7.01 5.42 -14.67
CA THR A 469 6.30 5.42 -15.96
C THR A 469 7.04 6.29 -16.98
N ALA A 470 6.66 6.19 -18.23
CA ALA A 470 7.25 7.01 -19.28
C ALA A 470 6.25 7.22 -20.42
N PRO A 471 6.40 8.28 -21.24
CA PRO A 471 5.56 8.49 -22.42
C PRO A 471 5.94 7.57 -23.58
N HIS A 472 6.40 6.36 -23.28
CA HIS A 472 6.72 5.26 -24.22
C HIS A 472 6.48 3.91 -23.55
N TRP A 473 6.07 2.92 -24.35
CA TRP A 473 5.75 1.58 -23.85
C TRP A 473 6.98 0.80 -23.48
N GLU A 474 7.92 0.67 -24.43
CA GLU A 474 9.18 -0.05 -24.23
C GLU A 474 10.27 0.86 -23.68
N SER A 475 11.20 0.29 -22.96
CA SER A 475 12.40 0.99 -22.49
C SER A 475 13.23 1.55 -23.67
N LEU A 476 13.85 2.69 -23.45
CA LEU A 476 14.75 3.28 -24.47
C LEU A 476 15.86 2.30 -24.87
N PRO A 477 16.26 2.25 -26.15
CA PRO A 477 17.24 1.26 -26.65
C PRO A 477 18.54 1.20 -25.85
N ILE A 478 19.02 2.35 -25.36
CA ILE A 478 20.25 2.42 -24.55
C ILE A 478 20.12 1.74 -23.19
N ALA A 479 18.89 1.60 -22.69
CA ALA A 479 18.60 0.98 -21.39
C ALA A 479 18.22 -0.51 -21.50
N ARG A 480 18.12 -1.07 -22.71
CA ARG A 480 17.77 -2.49 -22.96
C ARG A 480 18.93 -3.43 -22.68
N ILE A 481 19.44 -3.39 -21.47
CA ILE A 481 20.50 -4.27 -20.98
C ILE A 481 19.85 -5.38 -20.14
N PRO A 482 20.10 -6.68 -20.43
CA PRO A 482 19.54 -7.77 -19.64
C PRO A 482 19.78 -7.60 -18.13
N GLY A 483 18.76 -7.77 -17.32
CA GLY A 483 18.79 -7.56 -15.87
C GLY A 483 18.56 -6.11 -15.43
N ILE A 484 18.90 -5.11 -16.27
CA ILE A 484 18.63 -3.68 -16.01
C ILE A 484 17.29 -3.26 -16.64
N GLU A 485 17.06 -3.69 -17.89
CA GLU A 485 15.86 -3.29 -18.64
C GLU A 485 14.56 -3.35 -17.84
N PRO A 486 14.28 -4.39 -17.03
CA PRO A 486 13.06 -4.47 -16.26
C PRO A 486 12.93 -3.45 -15.12
N THR A 487 13.95 -2.65 -14.84
CA THR A 487 14.04 -1.70 -13.73
C THR A 487 14.05 -0.24 -14.17
N VAL A 488 14.05 0.01 -15.50
CA VAL A 488 14.12 1.35 -16.06
C VAL A 488 12.72 1.89 -16.43
N PRO A 489 12.56 3.22 -16.56
CA PRO A 489 11.29 3.84 -16.90
C PRO A 489 10.68 3.30 -18.20
N SER A 490 9.42 2.86 -18.13
CA SER A 490 8.57 2.53 -19.28
C SER A 490 7.14 2.20 -18.85
N GLY A 491 6.15 2.36 -19.72
CA GLY A 491 4.76 1.96 -19.45
C GLY A 491 4.63 0.46 -19.17
N ARG A 492 5.35 -0.39 -19.92
CA ARG A 492 5.36 -1.85 -19.75
C ARG A 492 5.87 -2.27 -18.36
N ASN A 493 6.98 -1.69 -17.90
CA ASN A 493 7.58 -2.01 -16.62
C ASN A 493 6.72 -1.52 -15.44
N ALA A 494 6.13 -0.32 -15.54
CA ALA A 494 5.19 0.21 -14.57
C ALA A 494 3.96 -0.70 -14.45
N LEU A 495 3.33 -1.08 -15.56
CA LEU A 495 2.18 -1.99 -15.59
C LEU A 495 2.50 -3.35 -14.98
N ARG A 496 3.64 -3.97 -15.37
CA ARG A 496 4.08 -5.26 -14.83
C ARG A 496 4.16 -5.23 -13.30
N ASN A 497 4.87 -4.24 -12.76
CA ASN A 497 5.06 -4.13 -11.32
C ASN A 497 3.76 -3.80 -10.57
N THR A 498 2.89 -2.96 -11.17
CA THR A 498 1.56 -2.64 -10.61
C THR A 498 0.75 -3.91 -10.39
N LEU A 499 0.69 -4.79 -11.37
CA LEU A 499 -0.03 -6.06 -11.24
C LEU A 499 0.68 -7.04 -10.29
N ALA A 500 2.01 -7.19 -10.42
CA ALA A 500 2.77 -8.14 -9.62
C ALA A 500 2.82 -7.80 -8.12
N ARG A 501 2.66 -6.52 -7.74
CA ARG A 501 2.64 -6.02 -6.36
C ARG A 501 1.25 -5.62 -5.87
N ALA A 502 0.19 -5.91 -6.63
CA ALA A 502 -1.18 -5.61 -6.23
C ALA A 502 -1.53 -6.17 -4.84
N TRP A 503 -1.02 -7.34 -4.47
CA TRP A 503 -1.24 -8.00 -3.18
C TRP A 503 -0.73 -7.21 -1.96
N MET A 504 0.12 -6.18 -2.14
CA MET A 504 0.62 -5.32 -1.06
C MET A 504 -0.39 -4.23 -0.67
N HIS A 505 -1.29 -3.85 -1.62
CA HIS A 505 -2.23 -2.76 -1.45
C HIS A 505 -3.09 -2.95 -0.19
N ARG A 506 -3.15 -1.91 0.66
CA ARG A 506 -3.90 -1.88 1.93
C ARG A 506 -3.53 -2.95 2.96
N ARG A 507 -2.53 -3.78 2.66
CA ARG A 507 -1.94 -4.70 3.65
C ARG A 507 -0.65 -4.16 4.24
N LEU A 508 0.17 -3.50 3.43
CA LEU A 508 1.43 -2.90 3.83
C LEU A 508 1.37 -1.36 3.78
N TRP A 509 0.69 -0.78 2.81
CA TRP A 509 0.53 0.66 2.52
C TRP A 509 -0.55 0.86 1.45
N LEU A 510 -0.77 2.13 1.05
CA LEU A 510 -1.48 2.48 -0.18
C LEU A 510 -0.48 2.37 -1.35
N ASN A 511 -0.76 1.51 -2.33
CA ASN A 511 0.10 1.36 -3.51
C ASN A 511 0.06 2.63 -4.37
N ASP A 512 1.24 3.08 -4.79
CA ASP A 512 1.41 4.09 -5.83
C ASP A 512 1.94 3.42 -7.11
N PRO A 513 1.10 3.22 -8.14
CA PRO A 513 1.51 2.65 -9.43
C PRO A 513 2.29 3.62 -10.31
N ASP A 514 2.54 4.84 -9.85
CA ASP A 514 3.05 6.00 -10.56
C ASP A 514 1.99 6.75 -11.38
N CYS A 515 2.41 7.81 -12.06
CA CYS A 515 1.55 8.73 -12.74
C CYS A 515 0.89 8.11 -13.99
N LEU A 516 -0.40 8.34 -14.15
CA LEU A 516 -1.11 8.09 -15.39
C LEU A 516 -0.83 9.24 -16.37
N LEU A 517 -0.27 8.94 -17.52
CA LEU A 517 -0.02 9.89 -18.60
C LEU A 517 -1.08 9.69 -19.67
N VAL A 518 -2.02 10.64 -19.79
CA VAL A 518 -3.16 10.52 -20.73
C VAL A 518 -3.00 11.34 -22.00
N ARG A 519 -2.02 12.27 -22.03
CA ARG A 519 -1.78 13.12 -23.17
C ARG A 519 -1.47 12.34 -24.45
N SER A 520 -2.07 12.73 -25.55
CA SER A 520 -1.76 12.23 -26.89
C SER A 520 -0.63 13.02 -27.58
N LYS A 521 -0.39 14.25 -27.13
CA LYS A 521 0.69 15.10 -27.62
C LYS A 521 1.96 14.87 -26.80
N ASP A 522 3.11 14.89 -27.46
CA ASP A 522 4.43 14.67 -26.83
C ASP A 522 4.49 13.31 -26.06
N SER A 523 3.83 12.29 -26.62
CA SER A 523 3.81 10.92 -26.12
C SER A 523 3.97 9.94 -27.27
N GLN A 524 4.68 8.83 -27.03
CA GLN A 524 4.81 7.70 -27.96
C GLN A 524 3.82 6.58 -27.59
N LEU A 525 3.10 6.72 -26.46
CA LEU A 525 2.07 5.76 -26.06
C LEU A 525 0.89 5.81 -27.03
N THR A 526 0.47 4.65 -27.49
CA THR A 526 -0.78 4.50 -28.21
C THR A 526 -1.98 4.64 -27.25
N ARG A 527 -3.17 4.89 -27.80
CA ARG A 527 -4.41 4.94 -26.99
C ARG A 527 -4.68 3.63 -26.24
N ASP A 528 -4.30 2.49 -26.82
CA ASP A 528 -4.48 1.18 -26.21
C ASP A 528 -3.51 0.96 -25.05
N GLU A 529 -2.28 1.45 -25.17
CA GLU A 529 -1.27 1.42 -24.08
C GLU A 529 -1.68 2.36 -22.93
N VAL A 530 -2.14 3.57 -23.22
CA VAL A 530 -2.69 4.49 -22.20
C VAL A 530 -3.87 3.83 -21.48
N ARG A 531 -4.79 3.19 -22.24
CA ARG A 531 -5.91 2.44 -21.65
C ARG A 531 -5.43 1.30 -20.79
N ALA A 532 -4.39 0.55 -21.19
CA ALA A 532 -3.86 -0.56 -20.40
C ALA A 532 -3.29 -0.08 -19.05
N LEU A 533 -2.60 1.06 -19.02
CA LEU A 533 -2.15 1.71 -17.79
C LEU A 533 -3.34 2.14 -16.93
N ALA A 534 -4.32 2.83 -17.49
CA ALA A 534 -5.53 3.25 -16.78
C ALA A 534 -6.30 2.05 -16.18
N VAL A 535 -6.46 0.96 -16.95
CA VAL A 535 -7.11 -0.28 -16.49
C VAL A 535 -6.32 -0.91 -15.35
N SER A 536 -4.99 -0.93 -15.40
CA SER A 536 -4.15 -1.50 -14.33
C SER A 536 -4.30 -0.73 -13.01
N ILE A 537 -4.34 0.60 -13.06
CA ILE A 537 -4.56 1.47 -11.90
C ILE A 537 -5.97 1.24 -11.35
N ALA A 538 -6.98 1.33 -12.21
CA ALA A 538 -8.38 1.19 -11.83
C ALA A 538 -8.66 -0.17 -11.14
N VAL A 539 -8.20 -1.29 -11.74
CA VAL A 539 -8.51 -2.63 -11.22
C VAL A 539 -7.70 -2.98 -9.96
N THR A 540 -6.55 -2.36 -9.75
CA THR A 540 -5.73 -2.63 -8.54
C THR A 540 -6.04 -1.70 -7.37
N GLY A 541 -6.86 -0.65 -7.57
CA GLY A 541 -7.27 0.29 -6.53
C GLY A 541 -6.12 1.16 -6.02
N GLY A 542 -5.04 1.31 -6.79
CA GLY A 542 -3.89 2.15 -6.42
C GLY A 542 -4.20 3.64 -6.50
N MET A 543 -3.34 4.46 -5.92
CA MET A 543 -3.38 5.92 -6.06
C MET A 543 -3.49 6.30 -7.55
N THR A 544 -4.21 7.38 -7.84
CA THR A 544 -4.34 7.89 -9.21
C THR A 544 -3.70 9.27 -9.28
N ILE A 545 -2.48 9.34 -9.75
CA ILE A 545 -1.75 10.60 -9.93
C ILE A 545 -1.59 10.85 -11.43
N VAL A 546 -1.87 12.06 -11.87
CA VAL A 546 -1.72 12.52 -13.26
C VAL A 546 -0.53 13.45 -13.37
N SER A 547 0.22 13.39 -14.46
CA SER A 547 1.40 14.25 -14.64
C SER A 547 1.50 14.80 -16.08
N ASP A 548 0.41 15.39 -16.53
CA ASP A 548 0.29 16.07 -17.83
C ASP A 548 0.11 17.58 -17.62
N ASP A 549 0.33 18.40 -18.66
CA ASP A 549 -0.09 19.81 -18.67
C ASP A 549 -1.61 19.89 -18.82
N LEU A 550 -2.31 20.08 -17.71
CA LEU A 550 -3.77 20.00 -17.65
C LEU A 550 -4.52 20.94 -18.61
N PRO A 551 -4.05 22.18 -18.85
CA PRO A 551 -4.66 23.06 -19.87
C PRO A 551 -4.69 22.47 -21.27
N ALA A 552 -3.74 21.57 -21.59
CA ALA A 552 -3.59 20.98 -22.91
C ALA A 552 -4.44 19.71 -23.12
N LEU A 553 -5.03 19.15 -22.05
CA LEU A 553 -5.81 17.92 -22.12
C LEU A 553 -7.17 18.13 -22.81
N SER A 554 -7.52 17.24 -23.73
CA SER A 554 -8.85 17.15 -24.35
C SER A 554 -9.93 16.69 -23.36
N PRO A 555 -11.21 16.91 -23.63
CA PRO A 555 -12.30 16.40 -22.80
C PRO A 555 -12.28 14.87 -22.64
N GLU A 556 -11.89 14.13 -23.68
CA GLU A 556 -11.77 12.66 -23.65
C GLU A 556 -10.65 12.20 -22.73
N GLU A 557 -9.50 12.90 -22.74
CA GLU A 557 -8.37 12.59 -21.84
C GLU A 557 -8.74 12.90 -20.38
N ARG A 558 -9.43 14.01 -20.10
CA ARG A 558 -9.96 14.33 -18.76
C ARG A 558 -11.00 13.31 -18.29
N ALA A 559 -11.88 12.85 -19.18
CA ALA A 559 -12.86 11.82 -18.86
C ALA A 559 -12.16 10.50 -18.46
N LEU A 560 -11.09 10.10 -19.17
CA LEU A 560 -10.32 8.91 -18.83
C LEU A 560 -9.69 9.02 -17.44
N VAL A 561 -9.13 10.19 -17.07
CA VAL A 561 -8.61 10.44 -15.72
C VAL A 561 -9.70 10.26 -14.67
N ARG A 562 -10.86 10.92 -14.87
CA ARG A 562 -11.99 10.85 -13.93
C ARG A 562 -12.46 9.42 -13.74
N GLU A 563 -12.76 8.71 -14.82
CA GLU A 563 -13.28 7.34 -14.77
C GLU A 563 -12.25 6.38 -14.10
N THR A 564 -10.95 6.55 -14.39
CA THR A 564 -9.90 5.76 -13.75
C THR A 564 -9.86 6.00 -12.24
N ALA A 565 -9.87 7.26 -11.82
CA ALA A 565 -9.82 7.63 -10.40
C ALA A 565 -11.06 7.15 -9.63
N GLU A 566 -12.26 7.29 -10.22
CA GLU A 566 -13.51 6.83 -9.63
C GLU A 566 -13.52 5.31 -9.44
N LEU A 567 -13.07 4.55 -10.45
CA LEU A 567 -13.00 3.09 -10.39
C LEU A 567 -11.93 2.60 -9.41
N ALA A 568 -10.75 3.22 -9.41
CA ALA A 568 -9.69 2.89 -8.46
C ALA A 568 -10.13 3.15 -7.01
N ARG A 569 -10.80 4.27 -6.75
CA ARG A 569 -11.40 4.58 -5.44
C ARG A 569 -12.47 3.57 -5.05
N GLU A 570 -13.34 3.17 -5.99
CA GLU A 570 -14.37 2.16 -5.74
C GLU A 570 -13.75 0.81 -5.33
N VAL A 571 -12.68 0.39 -6.00
CA VAL A 571 -11.93 -0.83 -5.65
C VAL A 571 -11.26 -0.68 -4.28
N ASP A 572 -10.56 0.42 -4.05
CA ASP A 572 -9.89 0.71 -2.78
C ASP A 572 -10.85 0.70 -1.58
N GLU A 573 -12.01 1.34 -1.71
CA GLU A 573 -13.03 1.38 -0.67
C GLU A 573 -13.77 0.06 -0.47
N SER A 574 -13.86 -0.78 -1.51
CA SER A 574 -14.50 -2.10 -1.46
C SER A 574 -13.63 -3.18 -0.84
N GLU A 575 -12.32 -2.97 -0.82
CA GLU A 575 -11.33 -3.91 -0.32
C GLU A 575 -10.77 -3.44 1.02
N GLN A 576 -11.33 -3.92 2.11
CA GLN A 576 -10.86 -3.58 3.45
C GLN A 576 -9.50 -4.22 3.78
N THR A 577 -9.19 -5.38 3.18
CA THR A 577 -7.99 -6.15 3.42
C THR A 577 -7.04 -6.17 2.24
N GLY A 578 -7.37 -5.47 1.16
CA GLY A 578 -6.46 -5.22 0.02
C GLY A 578 -6.93 -5.78 -1.30
N ALA A 579 -6.10 -5.86 -2.17
CA ALA A 579 -5.91 -5.80 -3.56
C ALA A 579 -6.75 -6.73 -4.43
N ALA A 580 -6.80 -6.31 -5.67
CA ALA A 580 -7.17 -7.16 -6.79
C ALA A 580 -6.32 -8.43 -6.86
N ARG A 581 -6.93 -9.55 -7.27
CA ARG A 581 -6.24 -10.82 -7.49
C ARG A 581 -5.85 -10.98 -8.94
N VAL A 582 -4.57 -11.21 -9.16
CA VAL A 582 -4.05 -11.63 -10.46
C VAL A 582 -4.19 -13.15 -10.53
N LEU A 583 -5.06 -13.65 -11.43
CA LEU A 583 -5.40 -15.08 -11.47
C LEU A 583 -4.30 -15.96 -12.05
N GLU A 584 -3.36 -15.40 -12.79
CA GLU A 584 -2.30 -16.13 -13.50
C GLU A 584 -0.89 -15.75 -12.99
N LEU A 585 -0.75 -15.64 -11.67
CA LEU A 585 0.55 -15.38 -11.05
C LEU A 585 1.56 -16.47 -11.43
N GLY A 586 2.71 -16.02 -11.93
CA GLY A 586 3.83 -16.91 -12.28
C GLY A 586 3.80 -17.51 -13.69
N ASN A 587 2.77 -17.32 -14.50
CA ASN A 587 2.75 -17.81 -15.88
C ASN A 587 3.62 -16.96 -16.82
N ASP A 588 3.49 -15.64 -16.72
CA ASP A 588 4.25 -14.66 -17.48
C ASP A 588 4.69 -13.52 -16.55
N GLU A 589 5.63 -12.68 -17.00
CA GLU A 589 6.08 -11.50 -16.24
C GLU A 589 4.89 -10.60 -15.88
N ILE A 590 3.92 -10.46 -16.79
CA ILE A 590 2.72 -9.64 -16.64
C ILE A 590 1.51 -10.58 -16.53
N GLY A 591 0.75 -10.47 -15.47
CA GLY A 591 -0.51 -11.20 -15.32
C GLY A 591 -1.55 -10.75 -16.33
N HIS A 592 -2.26 -11.73 -16.96
CA HIS A 592 -3.21 -11.43 -18.03
C HIS A 592 -4.64 -11.21 -17.55
N VAL A 593 -4.98 -11.73 -16.37
CA VAL A 593 -6.34 -11.68 -15.81
C VAL A 593 -6.29 -11.15 -14.40
N VAL A 594 -7.03 -10.09 -14.14
CA VAL A 594 -7.14 -9.49 -12.80
C VAL A 594 -8.60 -9.35 -12.43
N VAL A 595 -8.95 -9.72 -11.21
CA VAL A 595 -10.30 -9.59 -10.66
C VAL A 595 -10.24 -8.81 -9.36
N ALA A 596 -11.05 -7.74 -9.27
CA ALA A 596 -11.21 -6.93 -8.07
C ALA A 596 -12.67 -6.92 -7.61
N ARG A 597 -12.91 -6.55 -6.35
CA ARG A 597 -14.24 -6.23 -5.82
C ARG A 597 -14.57 -4.76 -6.07
N ALA A 598 -15.85 -4.48 -6.27
CA ALA A 598 -16.39 -3.14 -6.45
C ALA A 598 -17.83 -3.10 -5.92
N TYR A 599 -18.03 -2.76 -4.66
CA TYR A 599 -19.33 -2.65 -3.98
C TYR A 599 -20.32 -3.82 -4.22
N GLY A 600 -19.82 -5.06 -4.18
CA GLY A 600 -20.64 -6.26 -4.43
C GLY A 600 -20.62 -6.74 -5.87
N ASP A 601 -20.17 -5.92 -6.81
CA ASP A 601 -19.80 -6.32 -8.17
C ASP A 601 -18.35 -6.81 -8.22
N ARG A 602 -17.92 -7.22 -9.41
CA ARG A 602 -16.51 -7.49 -9.70
C ARG A 602 -16.06 -6.68 -10.90
N LEU A 603 -14.85 -6.18 -10.83
CA LEU A 603 -14.14 -5.68 -12.01
C LEU A 603 -13.26 -6.80 -12.54
N LEU A 604 -13.41 -7.11 -13.82
CA LEU A 604 -12.58 -8.06 -14.54
C LEU A 604 -11.73 -7.30 -15.55
N ALA A 605 -10.42 -7.33 -15.39
CA ALA A 605 -9.47 -6.82 -16.37
C ALA A 605 -8.79 -7.96 -17.13
N LEU A 606 -8.67 -7.80 -18.44
CA LEU A 606 -7.94 -8.70 -19.34
C LEU A 606 -6.85 -7.90 -20.05
N PHE A 607 -5.61 -8.40 -20.03
CA PHE A 607 -4.44 -7.73 -20.60
C PHE A 607 -3.80 -8.53 -21.72
N ASN A 608 -3.31 -7.86 -22.72
CA ASN A 608 -2.47 -8.40 -23.80
C ASN A 608 -1.10 -7.66 -23.83
N PRO A 609 -0.09 -8.10 -23.09
CA PRO A 609 1.21 -7.44 -23.08
C PRO A 609 2.09 -7.77 -24.30
N THR A 610 1.59 -8.49 -25.29
CA THR A 610 2.37 -8.93 -26.46
C THR A 610 2.28 -7.95 -27.62
N ASP A 611 3.23 -8.02 -28.56
CA ASP A 611 3.30 -7.19 -29.77
C ASP A 611 2.29 -7.60 -30.86
N GLU A 612 1.47 -8.63 -30.60
CA GLU A 612 0.48 -9.12 -31.54
C GLU A 612 -0.93 -9.04 -30.93
N ALA A 613 -1.95 -8.87 -31.78
CA ALA A 613 -3.32 -9.00 -31.34
C ALA A 613 -3.60 -10.42 -30.80
N ARG A 614 -4.29 -10.53 -29.67
CA ARG A 614 -4.58 -11.79 -28.99
C ARG A 614 -6.01 -11.87 -28.49
N ASN A 615 -6.60 -13.04 -28.62
CA ASN A 615 -7.83 -13.37 -27.90
C ASN A 615 -7.45 -13.71 -26.44
N ARG A 616 -8.10 -13.02 -25.51
CA ARG A 616 -8.01 -13.31 -24.07
C ARG A 616 -9.34 -13.85 -23.58
N SER A 617 -9.30 -14.87 -22.73
CA SER A 617 -10.50 -15.47 -22.18
C SER A 617 -10.29 -15.93 -20.74
N VAL A 618 -11.37 -15.90 -19.97
CA VAL A 618 -11.41 -16.39 -18.61
C VAL A 618 -12.75 -17.09 -18.34
N SER A 619 -12.76 -18.17 -17.56
CA SER A 619 -14.03 -18.81 -17.20
C SER A 619 -14.78 -17.98 -16.15
N LYS A 620 -16.12 -17.90 -16.30
CA LYS A 620 -16.99 -17.32 -15.26
C LYS A 620 -16.76 -17.98 -13.88
N ALA A 621 -16.46 -19.28 -13.87
CA ALA A 621 -16.18 -20.02 -12.65
C ALA A 621 -14.90 -19.55 -11.95
N ALA A 622 -13.81 -19.29 -12.70
CA ALA A 622 -12.56 -18.76 -12.14
C ALA A 622 -12.76 -17.36 -11.54
N VAL A 623 -13.51 -16.50 -12.22
CA VAL A 623 -13.86 -15.16 -11.69
C VAL A 623 -14.74 -15.27 -10.44
N ALA A 624 -15.73 -16.16 -10.45
CA ALA A 624 -16.61 -16.38 -9.30
C ALA A 624 -15.87 -16.98 -8.08
N ALA A 625 -14.82 -17.77 -8.30
CA ALA A 625 -14.02 -18.37 -7.23
C ALA A 625 -13.19 -17.34 -6.43
N VAL A 626 -12.87 -16.18 -7.02
CA VAL A 626 -12.17 -15.10 -6.32
C VAL A 626 -13.01 -14.53 -5.18
N VAL A 627 -14.33 -14.50 -5.38
CA VAL A 627 -15.30 -14.17 -4.34
C VAL A 627 -16.41 -15.21 -4.43
N PRO A 628 -16.67 -16.01 -3.40
CA PRO A 628 -17.63 -17.12 -3.45
C PRO A 628 -19.07 -16.60 -3.53
N ARG A 629 -19.46 -16.07 -4.70
CA ARG A 629 -20.81 -15.58 -4.96
C ARG A 629 -21.24 -15.78 -6.40
N PRO A 630 -22.52 -16.06 -6.64
CA PRO A 630 -23.04 -16.10 -7.98
C PRO A 630 -22.89 -14.73 -8.66
N LEU A 631 -22.39 -14.74 -9.88
CA LEU A 631 -22.49 -13.62 -10.80
C LEU A 631 -23.92 -13.56 -11.35
N ALA A 632 -24.45 -12.38 -11.56
CA ALA A 632 -25.69 -12.20 -12.29
C ALA A 632 -25.54 -12.73 -13.72
N ASP A 633 -26.60 -13.28 -14.28
CA ASP A 633 -26.60 -13.75 -15.67
C ASP A 633 -26.88 -12.60 -16.64
N VAL A 634 -26.02 -11.60 -16.61
CA VAL A 634 -26.04 -10.42 -17.49
C VAL A 634 -24.71 -10.32 -18.23
N ALA A 635 -24.73 -9.63 -19.36
CA ALA A 635 -23.52 -9.38 -20.14
C ALA A 635 -22.52 -8.53 -19.31
N PRO A 636 -21.20 -8.76 -19.45
CA PRO A 636 -20.18 -7.89 -18.90
C PRO A 636 -20.34 -6.46 -19.40
N GLU A 637 -20.41 -5.49 -18.53
CA GLU A 637 -20.51 -4.07 -18.87
C GLU A 637 -19.11 -3.52 -19.15
N PRO A 638 -18.80 -3.06 -20.37
CA PRO A 638 -17.49 -2.51 -20.70
C PRO A 638 -17.26 -1.14 -20.02
N LEU A 639 -16.06 -0.93 -19.49
CA LEU A 639 -15.59 0.28 -18.81
C LEU A 639 -14.34 0.83 -19.49
N LEU A 640 -14.01 2.11 -19.28
CA LEU A 640 -12.85 2.80 -19.85
C LEU A 640 -12.70 2.63 -21.36
N GLY A 641 -13.82 2.68 -22.08
CA GLY A 641 -13.83 2.50 -23.54
C GLY A 641 -13.41 1.12 -24.03
N SER A 642 -13.57 0.10 -23.20
CA SER A 642 -13.27 -1.30 -23.56
C SER A 642 -14.20 -1.83 -24.64
N PRO A 643 -13.74 -2.73 -25.53
CA PRO A 643 -14.61 -3.39 -26.50
C PRO A 643 -15.57 -4.36 -25.79
N ASP A 644 -16.68 -4.69 -26.47
CA ASP A 644 -17.65 -5.66 -25.97
C ASP A 644 -17.01 -7.07 -25.80
N ALA A 645 -17.33 -7.72 -24.70
CA ALA A 645 -16.91 -9.10 -24.45
C ALA A 645 -17.93 -10.10 -25.04
N THR A 646 -17.42 -11.20 -25.57
CA THR A 646 -18.25 -12.34 -25.96
C THR A 646 -18.36 -13.32 -24.78
N VAL A 647 -19.61 -13.75 -24.47
CA VAL A 647 -19.86 -14.77 -23.47
C VAL A 647 -20.43 -16.01 -24.13
N ALA A 648 -19.64 -17.09 -24.13
CA ALA A 648 -20.04 -18.37 -24.72
C ALA A 648 -19.45 -19.55 -23.94
N GLY A 649 -20.23 -20.61 -23.71
CA GLY A 649 -19.76 -21.81 -23.01
C GLY A 649 -19.20 -21.56 -21.60
N GLY A 650 -19.67 -20.54 -20.88
CA GLY A 650 -19.14 -20.15 -19.57
C GLY A 650 -17.81 -19.40 -19.59
N GLN A 651 -17.32 -19.03 -20.80
CA GLN A 651 -16.13 -18.21 -21.00
C GLN A 651 -16.51 -16.76 -21.29
N ILE A 652 -15.76 -15.81 -20.75
CA ILE A 652 -15.77 -14.40 -21.13
C ILE A 652 -14.53 -14.18 -21.99
N SER A 653 -14.69 -13.70 -23.20
CA SER A 653 -13.61 -13.59 -24.19
C SER A 653 -13.63 -12.22 -24.88
N VAL A 654 -12.45 -11.72 -25.21
CA VAL A 654 -12.25 -10.46 -25.94
C VAL A 654 -11.01 -10.52 -26.83
N SER A 655 -11.07 -9.90 -28.01
CA SER A 655 -9.90 -9.70 -28.87
C SER A 655 -9.24 -8.35 -28.49
N LEU A 656 -7.99 -8.40 -28.10
CA LEU A 656 -7.22 -7.23 -27.69
C LEU A 656 -6.10 -6.93 -28.68
N PRO A 657 -5.90 -5.66 -29.05
CA PRO A 657 -4.76 -5.23 -29.85
C PRO A 657 -3.44 -5.45 -29.10
N PRO A 658 -2.28 -5.28 -29.76
CA PRO A 658 -0.99 -5.23 -29.09
C PRO A 658 -1.00 -4.26 -27.89
N HIS A 659 -0.44 -4.67 -26.75
CA HIS A 659 -0.37 -3.92 -25.49
C HIS A 659 -1.72 -3.45 -24.92
N GLY A 660 -2.83 -3.93 -25.49
CA GLY A 660 -4.17 -3.51 -25.11
C GLY A 660 -4.69 -4.17 -23.84
N ALA A 661 -5.66 -3.53 -23.21
CA ALA A 661 -6.43 -4.08 -22.11
C ALA A 661 -7.92 -3.78 -22.25
N ALA A 662 -8.75 -4.57 -21.55
CA ALA A 662 -10.16 -4.32 -21.39
C ALA A 662 -10.58 -4.51 -19.93
N LEU A 663 -11.52 -3.68 -19.49
CA LEU A 663 -12.10 -3.71 -18.15
C LEU A 663 -13.61 -3.88 -18.24
N TYR A 664 -14.15 -4.79 -17.44
CA TYR A 664 -15.58 -5.08 -17.40
C TYR A 664 -16.10 -5.07 -15.98
N ARG A 665 -17.30 -4.51 -15.80
CA ARG A 665 -18.07 -4.73 -14.57
C ARG A 665 -18.95 -5.97 -14.74
N LEU A 666 -18.78 -6.90 -13.82
CA LEU A 666 -19.60 -8.10 -13.69
C LEU A 666 -20.51 -7.94 -12.48
N ARG A 667 -21.81 -7.85 -12.74
CA ARG A 667 -22.79 -7.63 -11.68
C ARG A 667 -22.82 -8.81 -10.71
N GLY A 668 -22.66 -8.52 -9.43
CA GLY A 668 -22.82 -9.45 -8.32
C GLY A 668 -24.28 -9.47 -7.83
N ARG A 669 -24.65 -10.52 -7.09
CA ARG A 669 -25.89 -10.56 -6.28
C ARG A 669 -25.51 -10.70 -4.81
N PRO A 670 -25.19 -9.61 -4.10
CA PRO A 670 -25.01 -9.73 -2.65
C PRO A 670 -26.33 -10.14 -1.98
N PRO A 671 -26.31 -10.96 -0.92
CA PRO A 671 -27.53 -11.38 -0.24
C PRO A 671 -28.26 -10.21 0.43
N LEU A 672 -27.51 -9.19 0.80
CA LEU A 672 -27.98 -7.92 1.36
C LEU A 672 -26.84 -6.88 1.33
N VAL A 673 -27.15 -5.63 1.65
CA VAL A 673 -26.17 -4.55 1.92
C VAL A 673 -26.39 -4.02 3.33
N VAL A 674 -25.32 -3.60 4.00
CA VAL A 674 -25.38 -3.00 5.33
C VAL A 674 -24.94 -1.56 5.30
N PHE A 675 -25.82 -0.66 5.70
CA PHE A 675 -25.52 0.73 6.02
C PHE A 675 -25.60 0.96 7.53
N CYS A 676 -24.53 1.49 8.12
CA CYS A 676 -24.42 1.71 9.55
C CYS A 676 -24.22 3.19 9.85
N ASP A 677 -24.93 3.72 10.83
CA ASP A 677 -24.65 5.03 11.38
C ASP A 677 -23.33 5.04 12.17
N TYR A 678 -22.74 6.21 12.33
CA TYR A 678 -21.47 6.39 13.05
C TYR A 678 -21.65 6.78 14.51
N ASP A 679 -22.26 7.96 14.75
CA ASP A 679 -22.34 8.61 16.06
C ASP A 679 -23.29 7.87 17.03
N GLY A 680 -22.74 7.27 18.10
CA GLY A 680 -23.50 6.47 19.04
C GLY A 680 -23.89 5.07 18.52
N THR A 681 -23.47 4.68 17.32
CA THR A 681 -23.77 3.40 16.69
C THR A 681 -22.48 2.62 16.38
N PHE A 682 -21.70 3.03 15.39
CA PHE A 682 -20.40 2.43 15.09
C PHE A 682 -19.32 2.89 16.06
N ALA A 683 -19.35 4.17 16.47
CA ALA A 683 -18.61 4.68 17.62
C ALA A 683 -19.54 4.69 18.86
N VAL A 684 -18.99 4.32 20.03
CA VAL A 684 -19.77 4.31 21.30
C VAL A 684 -20.27 5.71 21.64
N GLN A 685 -19.41 6.72 21.41
CA GLN A 685 -19.78 8.12 21.69
C GLN A 685 -20.52 8.73 20.50
N ASP A 686 -21.50 9.60 20.80
CA ASP A 686 -21.94 10.62 19.86
C ASP A 686 -20.86 11.72 19.82
N VAL A 687 -19.97 11.61 18.82
CA VAL A 687 -18.78 12.46 18.66
C VAL A 687 -19.21 13.90 18.39
N GLY A 688 -20.18 14.09 17.48
CA GLY A 688 -20.68 15.41 17.10
C GLY A 688 -21.27 16.17 18.29
N SER A 689 -22.20 15.54 19.03
CA SER A 689 -22.81 16.16 20.23
C SER A 689 -21.79 16.40 21.35
N THR A 690 -20.80 15.51 21.51
CA THR A 690 -19.76 15.66 22.55
C THR A 690 -18.82 16.82 22.21
N LEU A 691 -18.42 16.95 20.98
CA LEU A 691 -17.62 18.06 20.48
C LEU A 691 -18.34 19.39 20.65
N ALA A 692 -19.63 19.43 20.26
CA ALA A 692 -20.47 20.61 20.42
C ALA A 692 -20.63 21.04 21.90
N ARG A 693 -20.85 20.09 22.82
CA ARG A 693 -20.95 20.36 24.25
C ARG A 693 -19.65 20.88 24.84
N ARG A 694 -18.53 20.31 24.43
CA ARG A 694 -17.21 20.61 25.01
C ARG A 694 -16.64 21.94 24.51
N TYR A 695 -16.82 22.26 23.24
CA TYR A 695 -16.12 23.37 22.60
C TYR A 695 -17.03 24.48 22.07
N ALA A 696 -18.35 24.26 21.97
CA ALA A 696 -19.33 25.24 21.51
C ALA A 696 -20.58 25.30 22.41
N GLY A 697 -20.41 25.09 23.71
CA GLY A 697 -21.50 24.91 24.68
C GLY A 697 -22.51 26.06 24.77
N GLU A 698 -22.05 27.31 24.80
CA GLU A 698 -22.92 28.51 24.84
C GLU A 698 -23.76 28.63 23.55
N ARG A 699 -23.10 28.49 22.39
CA ARG A 699 -23.77 28.55 21.08
C ARG A 699 -24.76 27.39 20.89
N ARG A 700 -24.42 26.20 21.40
CA ARG A 700 -25.32 25.06 21.44
C ARG A 700 -26.59 25.33 22.25
N GLN A 701 -26.48 25.96 23.40
CA GLN A 701 -27.66 26.31 24.24
C GLN A 701 -28.62 27.26 23.53
N GLU A 702 -28.11 28.17 22.70
CA GLU A 702 -28.92 29.07 21.88
C GLU A 702 -29.58 28.35 20.69
N LEU A 703 -28.81 27.50 19.96
CA LEU A 703 -29.24 26.91 18.69
C LEU A 703 -30.12 25.67 18.88
N TRP A 704 -29.91 24.88 19.92
CA TRP A 704 -30.62 23.62 20.14
C TRP A 704 -32.16 23.79 20.20
N PRO A 705 -32.71 24.77 20.92
CA PRO A 705 -34.19 25.00 20.94
C PRO A 705 -34.74 25.39 19.54
N ARG A 706 -33.92 26.04 18.69
CA ARG A 706 -34.33 26.40 17.31
C ARG A 706 -34.41 25.16 16.43
N LEU A 707 -33.44 24.23 16.59
CA LEU A 707 -33.48 22.93 15.91
C LEU A 707 -34.70 22.12 16.35
N GLU A 708 -34.97 22.03 17.66
CA GLU A 708 -36.12 21.29 18.19
C GLU A 708 -37.48 21.82 17.71
N ARG A 709 -37.59 23.14 17.49
CA ARG A 709 -38.80 23.76 16.90
C ARG A 709 -38.86 23.69 15.38
N GLY A 710 -37.86 23.08 14.73
CA GLY A 710 -37.78 22.99 13.26
C GLY A 710 -37.49 24.32 12.55
N GLU A 711 -36.97 25.33 13.29
CA GLU A 711 -36.51 26.61 12.70
C GLU A 711 -35.19 26.49 11.94
N LEU A 712 -34.44 25.45 12.23
CA LEU A 712 -33.19 25.10 11.58
C LEU A 712 -33.25 23.65 11.11
N THR A 713 -32.65 23.36 9.93
CA THR A 713 -32.34 22.00 9.55
C THR A 713 -31.10 21.49 10.35
N ALA A 714 -30.88 20.19 10.36
CA ALA A 714 -29.71 19.61 11.03
C ALA A 714 -28.41 20.18 10.46
N TRP A 715 -28.33 20.36 9.15
CA TRP A 715 -27.16 20.95 8.50
C TRP A 715 -26.98 22.45 8.82
N GLN A 716 -28.06 23.23 8.82
CA GLN A 716 -27.99 24.64 9.22
C GLN A 716 -27.56 24.79 10.69
N TYR A 717 -28.02 23.91 11.57
CA TYR A 717 -27.55 23.87 12.94
C TYR A 717 -26.05 23.59 13.03
N ASN A 718 -25.53 22.61 12.29
CA ASN A 718 -24.08 22.32 12.25
C ASN A 718 -23.27 23.48 11.69
N LEU A 719 -23.75 24.16 10.62
CA LEU A 719 -23.12 25.35 10.07
C LEU A 719 -23.04 26.48 11.10
N GLU A 720 -24.17 26.84 11.74
CA GLU A 720 -24.18 27.90 12.73
C GLU A 720 -23.37 27.56 14.00
N LEU A 721 -23.19 26.25 14.30
CA LEU A 721 -22.51 25.79 15.52
C LEU A 721 -20.99 25.65 15.35
N LEU A 722 -20.53 25.09 14.25
CA LEU A 722 -19.16 24.58 14.07
C LEU A 722 -18.36 25.36 13.01
N ASP A 723 -19.00 25.93 11.97
CA ASP A 723 -18.27 26.67 10.97
C ASP A 723 -17.66 27.96 11.56
N GLY A 724 -16.37 28.13 11.37
CA GLY A 724 -15.62 29.22 11.99
C GLY A 724 -15.24 29.01 13.47
N LEU A 725 -15.39 27.79 14.02
CA LEU A 725 -14.99 27.47 15.40
C LEU A 725 -13.47 27.60 15.57
N ALA A 726 -13.03 28.46 16.48
CA ALA A 726 -11.63 28.65 16.83
C ALA A 726 -11.18 27.62 17.89
N LEU A 727 -11.04 26.35 17.49
CA LEU A 727 -10.53 25.27 18.30
C LEU A 727 -9.17 24.85 17.76
N PRO A 728 -8.08 24.84 18.55
CA PRO A 728 -6.78 24.35 18.09
C PRO A 728 -6.87 22.93 17.57
N GLU A 729 -6.19 22.64 16.48
CA GLU A 729 -6.19 21.31 15.85
C GLU A 729 -5.72 20.22 16.83
N ALA A 730 -4.71 20.50 17.66
CA ALA A 730 -4.21 19.58 18.66
C ALA A 730 -5.27 19.20 19.72
N ASP A 731 -6.20 20.12 20.05
CA ASP A 731 -7.26 19.84 21.02
C ASP A 731 -8.35 18.94 20.43
N LEU A 732 -8.70 19.13 19.15
CA LEU A 732 -9.58 18.22 18.45
C LEU A 732 -8.95 16.84 18.36
N GLU A 733 -7.69 16.74 17.97
CA GLU A 733 -6.96 15.46 17.88
C GLU A 733 -6.86 14.74 19.22
N ALA A 734 -6.59 15.46 20.29
CA ALA A 734 -6.60 14.91 21.65
C ALA A 734 -7.97 14.36 22.04
N PHE A 735 -9.05 15.02 21.61
CA PHE A 735 -10.40 14.52 21.82
C PHE A 735 -10.68 13.28 20.97
N LEU A 736 -10.37 13.29 19.69
CA LEU A 736 -10.62 12.16 18.78
C LEU A 736 -9.88 10.87 19.20
N ARG A 737 -8.73 11.00 19.86
CA ARG A 737 -8.01 9.85 20.48
C ARG A 737 -8.81 9.14 21.59
N THR A 738 -9.86 9.75 22.12
CA THR A 738 -10.71 9.16 23.17
C THR A 738 -11.95 8.47 22.61
N VAL A 739 -12.15 8.48 21.31
CA VAL A 739 -13.31 7.87 20.65
C VAL A 739 -13.06 6.37 20.48
N GLU A 740 -13.96 5.57 21.04
CA GLU A 740 -13.88 4.11 20.97
C GLU A 740 -14.94 3.56 20.01
N PRO A 741 -14.61 2.56 19.18
CA PRO A 741 -15.60 1.85 18.39
C PRO A 741 -16.50 0.99 19.27
N ASP A 742 -17.70 0.71 18.79
CA ASP A 742 -18.58 -0.29 19.41
C ASP A 742 -17.82 -1.64 19.50
N PRO A 743 -17.97 -2.40 20.62
CA PRO A 743 -17.28 -3.67 20.80
C PRO A 743 -17.43 -4.65 19.63
N GLY A 744 -18.58 -4.64 18.94
CA GLY A 744 -18.86 -5.47 17.77
C GLY A 744 -18.50 -4.83 16.43
N ALA A 745 -17.97 -3.59 16.39
CA ALA A 745 -17.70 -2.88 15.13
C ALA A 745 -16.73 -3.63 14.22
N ARG A 746 -15.60 -4.09 14.76
CA ARG A 746 -14.64 -4.92 14.02
C ARG A 746 -15.28 -6.21 13.52
N HIS A 747 -16.05 -6.89 14.39
CA HIS A 747 -16.72 -8.14 14.05
C HIS A 747 -17.75 -7.96 12.92
N LEU A 748 -18.53 -6.86 12.95
CA LEU A 748 -19.48 -6.53 11.88
C LEU A 748 -18.76 -6.30 10.53
N VAL A 749 -17.68 -5.53 10.55
CA VAL A 749 -16.89 -5.25 9.34
C VAL A 749 -16.31 -6.55 8.77
N GLU A 750 -15.61 -7.34 9.59
CA GLU A 750 -15.01 -8.62 9.18
C GLU A 750 -16.08 -9.64 8.73
N TRP A 751 -17.23 -9.69 9.40
CA TRP A 751 -18.34 -10.54 9.01
C TRP A 751 -18.93 -10.15 7.65
N CYS A 752 -19.15 -8.85 7.41
CA CYS A 752 -19.59 -8.35 6.11
C CYS A 752 -18.59 -8.73 5.02
N GLU A 753 -17.32 -8.61 5.30
CA GLU A 753 -16.23 -8.95 4.40
C GLU A 753 -16.18 -10.46 4.08
N GLN A 754 -16.18 -11.32 5.10
CA GLN A 754 -16.18 -12.79 4.96
C GLN A 754 -17.39 -13.30 4.17
N ASN A 755 -18.55 -12.65 4.34
CA ASN A 755 -19.76 -12.94 3.59
C ASN A 755 -19.89 -12.13 2.30
N ALA A 756 -18.89 -11.33 1.95
CA ALA A 756 -18.82 -10.41 0.80
C ALA A 756 -20.09 -9.51 0.74
N ILE A 757 -20.60 -9.04 1.84
CA ILE A 757 -21.71 -8.12 2.00
C ILE A 757 -21.17 -6.69 1.87
N PRO A 758 -21.65 -5.86 0.93
CA PRO A 758 -21.30 -4.47 0.90
C PRO A 758 -21.62 -3.80 2.25
N PHE A 759 -20.63 -3.13 2.81
CA PHE A 759 -20.75 -2.41 4.08
C PHE A 759 -20.32 -0.96 3.92
N ARG A 760 -21.10 -0.03 4.44
CA ARG A 760 -20.75 1.40 4.42
C ARG A 760 -21.30 2.11 5.66
N VAL A 761 -20.47 2.97 6.24
CA VAL A 761 -20.89 3.87 7.30
C VAL A 761 -21.46 5.16 6.68
N LEU A 762 -22.69 5.54 7.08
CA LEU A 762 -23.34 6.78 6.67
C LEU A 762 -23.43 7.73 7.88
N SER A 763 -22.64 8.79 7.88
CA SER A 763 -22.55 9.70 9.03
C SER A 763 -22.95 11.14 8.64
N ASP A 764 -23.76 11.78 9.46
CA ASP A 764 -23.93 13.24 9.42
C ASP A 764 -22.84 13.98 10.24
N GLY A 765 -21.88 13.23 10.82
CA GLY A 765 -20.63 13.71 11.38
C GLY A 765 -19.58 14.00 10.29
N PHE A 766 -18.32 14.06 10.67
CA PHE A 766 -17.24 14.54 9.80
C PHE A 766 -16.23 13.47 9.46
N ASP A 767 -15.75 13.48 8.23
CA ASP A 767 -14.72 12.60 7.66
C ASP A 767 -13.51 12.43 8.61
N ARG A 768 -12.99 13.51 9.16
CA ARG A 768 -11.85 13.48 10.08
C ARG A 768 -12.08 12.59 11.32
N ASN A 769 -13.32 12.52 11.82
CA ASN A 769 -13.66 11.66 12.96
C ASN A 769 -13.56 10.17 12.59
N LEU A 770 -14.06 9.81 11.40
CA LEU A 770 -14.07 8.45 10.89
C LEU A 770 -12.65 8.00 10.52
N ASP A 771 -11.90 8.84 9.82
CA ASP A 771 -10.49 8.58 9.49
C ASP A 771 -9.67 8.31 10.75
N ARG A 772 -9.84 9.16 11.77
CA ARG A 772 -9.10 9.01 13.02
C ARG A 772 -9.45 7.72 13.76
N LEU A 773 -10.71 7.32 13.78
CA LEU A 773 -11.13 6.04 14.38
C LEU A 773 -10.51 4.86 13.60
N GLN A 774 -10.54 4.90 12.26
CA GLN A 774 -9.92 3.88 11.42
C GLN A 774 -8.41 3.75 11.72
N GLU A 775 -7.69 4.87 11.79
CA GLU A 775 -6.26 4.90 12.09
C GLU A 775 -5.91 4.30 13.46
N LEU A 776 -6.62 4.75 14.51
CA LEU A 776 -6.34 4.35 15.89
C LEU A 776 -6.61 2.87 16.15
N HIS A 777 -7.72 2.38 15.60
CA HIS A 777 -8.19 1.04 15.88
C HIS A 777 -7.87 0.02 14.77
N GLY A 778 -7.32 0.47 13.63
CA GLY A 778 -7.00 -0.42 12.51
C GLY A 778 -8.23 -1.15 11.97
N ILE A 779 -9.41 -0.52 11.99
CA ILE A 779 -10.65 -1.01 11.40
C ILE A 779 -10.90 -0.20 10.14
N ARG A 780 -10.86 -0.83 8.97
CA ARG A 780 -11.09 -0.14 7.71
C ARG A 780 -12.51 -0.37 7.21
N PHE A 781 -13.17 0.68 6.77
CA PHE A 781 -14.52 0.65 6.19
C PHE A 781 -14.75 1.83 5.24
N ALA A 782 -15.60 1.64 4.24
CA ALA A 782 -16.08 2.72 3.39
C ALA A 782 -17.12 3.57 4.13
N TYR A 783 -17.10 4.89 3.89
CA TYR A 783 -18.07 5.79 4.53
C TYR A 783 -18.48 6.94 3.60
N ASP A 784 -19.61 7.58 3.95
CA ASP A 784 -20.01 8.89 3.47
C ASP A 784 -20.21 9.79 4.69
N ALA A 785 -19.50 10.91 4.74
CA ALA A 785 -19.52 11.87 5.84
C ALA A 785 -19.45 13.32 5.33
N ASN A 786 -19.70 14.28 6.18
CA ASN A 786 -19.43 15.69 5.91
C ASN A 786 -17.93 15.96 5.99
N HIS A 787 -17.48 17.06 5.42
CA HIS A 787 -16.07 17.45 5.41
C HIS A 787 -15.74 18.42 6.53
N LEU A 788 -14.62 18.19 7.20
CA LEU A 788 -14.07 19.06 8.24
C LEU A 788 -12.64 19.46 7.90
N ARG A 789 -12.38 20.75 7.74
CA ARG A 789 -11.07 21.29 7.37
C ARG A 789 -10.64 22.37 8.37
N TYR A 790 -9.34 22.39 8.72
CA TYR A 790 -8.76 23.42 9.57
C TYR A 790 -8.08 24.48 8.69
N GLU A 791 -8.61 25.70 8.69
CA GLU A 791 -8.17 26.77 7.80
C GLU A 791 -8.01 28.07 8.58
N HIS A 792 -6.85 28.71 8.47
CA HIS A 792 -6.57 30.01 9.10
C HIS A 792 -6.89 30.09 10.60
N GLY A 793 -6.67 29.00 11.34
CA GLY A 793 -6.91 28.94 12.77
C GLY A 793 -8.37 28.64 13.20
N VAL A 794 -9.25 28.35 12.24
CA VAL A 794 -10.66 27.99 12.49
C VAL A 794 -11.06 26.78 11.69
N TRP A 795 -12.12 26.11 12.12
CA TRP A 795 -12.69 24.96 11.42
C TRP A 795 -13.70 25.42 10.38
N ARG A 796 -13.67 24.77 9.20
CA ARG A 796 -14.63 24.92 8.11
C ARG A 796 -15.32 23.61 7.86
N ILE A 797 -16.62 23.65 7.59
CA ILE A 797 -17.42 22.45 7.28
C ILE A 797 -18.10 22.58 5.93
N ALA A 798 -18.18 21.45 5.23
CA ALA A 798 -18.94 21.34 4.00
C ALA A 798 -19.79 20.06 4.00
N ALA A 799 -20.97 20.12 3.38
CA ALA A 799 -21.84 18.95 3.27
C ALA A 799 -21.23 17.93 2.30
N GLY A 800 -21.22 16.65 2.70
CA GLY A 800 -20.69 15.58 1.87
C GLY A 800 -21.68 15.16 0.77
N HIS A 801 -22.90 14.82 1.14
CA HIS A 801 -23.93 14.27 0.25
C HIS A 801 -25.36 14.72 0.66
N PRO A 802 -25.72 16.00 0.48
CA PRO A 802 -27.05 16.49 0.83
C PRO A 802 -28.10 15.89 -0.11
N GLY A 803 -29.23 15.47 0.45
CA GLY A 803 -30.38 15.05 -0.34
C GLY A 803 -31.20 16.25 -0.81
N THR A 804 -31.54 16.32 -2.09
CA THR A 804 -32.33 17.43 -2.68
C THR A 804 -33.80 17.36 -2.32
N ASP A 805 -34.37 16.13 -2.16
CA ASP A 805 -35.81 15.89 -2.00
C ASP A 805 -36.18 15.22 -0.65
N CYS A 806 -35.25 15.20 0.32
CA CYS A 806 -35.47 14.59 1.61
C CYS A 806 -35.66 15.66 2.70
N PRO A 807 -36.70 15.54 3.55
CA PRO A 807 -36.94 16.51 4.63
C PRO A 807 -35.94 16.38 5.80
N CYS A 808 -34.99 15.43 5.75
CA CYS A 808 -34.03 15.23 6.86
C CYS A 808 -33.15 16.45 7.11
N GLY A 809 -32.84 17.21 6.07
CA GLY A 809 -32.02 18.44 6.16
C GLY A 809 -30.62 18.22 6.73
N THR A 810 -30.04 17.03 6.51
CA THR A 810 -28.69 16.63 6.94
C THR A 810 -27.67 16.91 5.84
N GLY A 811 -26.40 17.04 6.21
CA GLY A 811 -25.29 17.20 5.26
C GLY A 811 -24.98 15.90 4.50
N VAL A 812 -25.30 14.73 5.09
CA VAL A 812 -25.32 13.42 4.42
C VAL A 812 -26.72 12.83 4.53
N CYS A 813 -27.45 12.79 3.44
CA CYS A 813 -28.79 12.20 3.39
C CYS A 813 -28.70 10.67 3.24
N LYS A 814 -28.99 9.90 4.27
CA LYS A 814 -28.90 8.43 4.29
C LYS A 814 -29.89 7.80 3.29
N ARG A 815 -31.11 8.34 3.16
CA ARG A 815 -32.06 7.91 2.13
C ARG A 815 -31.48 8.02 0.73
N ALA A 816 -30.93 9.18 0.36
CA ALA A 816 -30.36 9.39 -0.97
C ALA A 816 -29.23 8.40 -1.29
N ARG A 817 -28.40 8.08 -0.30
CA ARG A 817 -27.31 7.07 -0.44
C ARG A 817 -27.85 5.65 -0.62
N ILE A 818 -28.87 5.27 0.13
CA ILE A 818 -29.56 3.97 -0.01
C ILE A 818 -30.27 3.87 -1.37
N GLU A 819 -30.97 4.90 -1.82
CA GLU A 819 -31.67 4.92 -3.09
C GLU A 819 -30.69 4.87 -4.28
N LEU A 820 -29.53 5.53 -4.18
CA LEU A 820 -28.45 5.42 -5.17
C LEU A 820 -27.93 3.97 -5.24
N PHE A 821 -27.74 3.30 -4.10
CA PHE A 821 -27.37 1.88 -4.11
C PHE A 821 -28.47 1.03 -4.76
N ARG A 822 -29.73 1.21 -4.41
CA ARG A 822 -30.87 0.47 -4.97
C ARG A 822 -31.01 0.64 -6.46
N SER A 823 -30.72 1.84 -7.00
CA SER A 823 -30.77 2.09 -8.45
C SER A 823 -29.71 1.28 -9.22
N ARG A 824 -28.55 1.04 -8.57
CA ARG A 824 -27.43 0.25 -9.11
C ARG A 824 -27.61 -1.26 -8.90
N HIS A 825 -28.27 -1.65 -7.81
CA HIS A 825 -28.43 -3.05 -7.37
C HIS A 825 -29.91 -3.37 -7.08
N PRO A 826 -30.78 -3.39 -8.08
CA PRO A 826 -32.21 -3.61 -7.87
C PRO A 826 -32.48 -5.00 -7.28
N GLY A 827 -33.31 -5.03 -6.24
CA GLY A 827 -33.74 -6.27 -5.55
C GLY A 827 -32.75 -6.82 -4.51
N VAL A 828 -31.68 -6.10 -4.20
CA VAL A 828 -30.81 -6.43 -3.07
C VAL A 828 -31.41 -5.86 -1.78
N PRO A 829 -31.66 -6.70 -0.75
CA PRO A 829 -32.17 -6.22 0.53
C PRO A 829 -31.21 -5.26 1.21
N VAL A 830 -31.75 -4.16 1.75
CA VAL A 830 -31.00 -3.12 2.42
C VAL A 830 -31.22 -3.22 3.93
N VAL A 831 -30.13 -3.32 4.68
CA VAL A 831 -30.09 -3.24 6.15
C VAL A 831 -29.61 -1.85 6.56
N HIS A 832 -30.35 -1.18 7.46
CA HIS A 832 -29.91 0.06 8.10
C HIS A 832 -29.76 -0.17 9.61
N ILE A 833 -28.64 0.30 10.17
CA ILE A 833 -28.30 0.20 11.60
C ILE A 833 -28.14 1.64 12.11
N GLY A 834 -28.88 2.05 13.14
CA GLY A 834 -28.81 3.41 13.65
C GLY A 834 -29.36 3.61 15.04
N ASN A 835 -29.20 4.83 15.60
CA ASN A 835 -29.67 5.18 16.93
C ASN A 835 -30.35 6.56 16.98
N GLY A 836 -30.18 7.43 15.99
CA GLY A 836 -30.60 8.83 16.02
C GLY A 836 -31.93 9.09 15.29
N ARG A 837 -32.91 9.68 15.97
CA ARG A 837 -34.21 10.04 15.37
C ARG A 837 -34.13 11.09 14.24
N VAL A 838 -33.10 11.93 14.20
CA VAL A 838 -32.95 13.01 13.20
C VAL A 838 -32.22 12.51 11.96
N SER A 839 -31.04 11.92 12.13
CA SER A 839 -30.17 11.52 11.02
C SER A 839 -30.51 10.16 10.44
N ASP A 840 -31.07 9.21 11.23
CA ASP A 840 -31.29 7.83 10.79
C ASP A 840 -32.70 7.54 10.28
N LEU A 841 -33.68 8.34 10.66
CA LEU A 841 -35.05 8.07 10.29
C LEU A 841 -35.30 7.94 8.79
N CYS A 842 -34.68 8.82 8.00
CA CYS A 842 -34.81 8.75 6.54
C CYS A 842 -34.09 7.53 5.95
N GLY A 843 -33.04 7.04 6.58
CA GLY A 843 -32.35 5.78 6.24
C GLY A 843 -33.19 4.57 6.60
N ALA A 844 -33.79 4.57 7.79
CA ALA A 844 -34.69 3.52 8.24
C ALA A 844 -35.92 3.37 7.34
N ASP A 845 -36.53 4.48 6.93
CA ASP A 845 -37.67 4.48 5.97
C ASP A 845 -37.30 3.91 4.59
N ALA A 846 -36.04 3.98 4.19
CA ALA A 846 -35.56 3.50 2.90
C ALA A 846 -35.02 2.06 2.96
N ALA A 847 -34.87 1.45 4.13
CA ALA A 847 -34.32 0.11 4.32
C ALA A 847 -35.40 -0.99 4.35
N ASP A 848 -34.99 -2.24 4.05
CA ASP A 848 -35.86 -3.42 4.15
C ASP A 848 -35.81 -4.06 5.54
N LEU A 849 -34.70 -3.85 6.26
CA LEU A 849 -34.47 -4.33 7.62
C LEU A 849 -33.78 -3.22 8.42
N VAL A 850 -34.31 -2.90 9.56
CA VAL A 850 -33.78 -1.86 10.43
C VAL A 850 -33.36 -2.45 11.77
N PHE A 851 -32.13 -2.17 12.17
CA PHE A 851 -31.65 -2.36 13.54
C PHE A 851 -31.61 -1.00 14.22
N ALA A 852 -32.31 -0.85 15.34
CA ALA A 852 -32.41 0.42 16.01
C ALA A 852 -32.20 0.31 17.53
N LYS A 853 -31.59 1.35 18.10
CA LYS A 853 -31.48 1.58 19.52
C LYS A 853 -31.77 3.05 19.84
N ASP A 854 -31.82 3.41 21.10
CA ASP A 854 -31.98 4.77 21.60
C ASP A 854 -33.20 5.52 20.97
N SER A 855 -33.01 6.79 20.61
CA SER A 855 -34.07 7.67 20.10
C SER A 855 -34.66 7.23 18.74
N LEU A 856 -33.94 6.48 17.94
CA LEU A 856 -34.47 5.91 16.70
C LEU A 856 -35.49 4.79 17.03
N ALA A 857 -35.17 3.92 17.97
CA ALA A 857 -36.07 2.84 18.40
C ALA A 857 -37.39 3.38 18.93
N ASP A 858 -37.35 4.42 19.79
CA ASP A 858 -38.53 5.08 20.32
C ASP A 858 -39.40 5.70 19.22
N GLU A 859 -38.76 6.37 18.23
CA GLU A 859 -39.47 7.00 17.10
C GLU A 859 -40.16 5.97 16.22
N LEU A 860 -39.43 4.87 15.86
CA LEU A 860 -39.97 3.80 15.04
C LEU A 860 -41.13 3.08 15.74
N ALA A 861 -40.99 2.80 17.04
CA ALA A 861 -42.06 2.23 17.83
C ALA A 861 -43.30 3.14 17.85
N GLY A 862 -43.10 4.45 18.04
CA GLY A 862 -44.17 5.44 17.99
C GLY A 862 -44.91 5.52 16.65
N ARG A 863 -44.23 5.23 15.56
CA ARG A 863 -44.79 5.18 14.20
C ARG A 863 -45.33 3.80 13.77
N GLY A 864 -45.13 2.77 14.59
CA GLY A 864 -45.52 1.40 14.26
C GLY A 864 -44.66 0.78 13.14
N ILE A 865 -43.44 1.27 12.92
CA ILE A 865 -42.47 0.73 11.97
C ILE A 865 -41.69 -0.40 12.61
N ALA A 866 -41.59 -1.53 11.91
CA ALA A 866 -40.88 -2.70 12.41
C ALA A 866 -39.37 -2.49 12.43
N TYR A 867 -38.71 -2.83 13.55
CA TYR A 867 -37.24 -2.82 13.68
C TYR A 867 -36.79 -3.96 14.62
N GLU A 868 -35.50 -4.27 14.58
CA GLU A 868 -34.87 -5.17 15.53
C GLU A 868 -34.02 -4.37 16.53
N PRO A 869 -34.29 -4.49 17.86
CA PRO A 869 -33.48 -3.80 18.84
C PRO A 869 -32.10 -4.45 18.97
N PHE A 870 -31.06 -3.66 19.28
CA PHE A 870 -29.71 -4.16 19.55
C PHE A 870 -29.03 -3.31 20.63
N GLU A 871 -28.09 -3.89 21.34
CA GLU A 871 -27.24 -3.18 22.32
C GLU A 871 -25.86 -2.90 21.70
N THR A 872 -25.24 -3.91 21.10
CA THR A 872 -23.95 -3.85 20.42
C THR A 872 -24.05 -4.39 19.01
N LEU A 873 -23.06 -4.07 18.17
CA LEU A 873 -22.99 -4.59 16.81
C LEU A 873 -22.75 -6.11 16.74
N HIS A 874 -22.37 -6.77 17.85
CA HIS A 874 -22.38 -8.22 17.94
C HIS A 874 -23.79 -8.81 17.78
N ASP A 875 -24.79 -8.17 18.41
CA ASP A 875 -26.19 -8.63 18.30
C ASP A 875 -26.69 -8.57 16.86
N VAL A 876 -26.25 -7.54 16.11
CA VAL A 876 -26.57 -7.37 14.69
C VAL A 876 -25.99 -8.52 13.88
N VAL A 877 -24.70 -8.84 14.08
CA VAL A 877 -24.01 -9.93 13.39
C VAL A 877 -24.69 -11.28 13.65
N ASP A 878 -25.02 -11.58 14.90
CA ASP A 878 -25.66 -12.83 15.29
C ASP A 878 -27.01 -13.02 14.57
N ARG A 879 -27.81 -11.96 14.51
CA ARG A 879 -29.13 -12.01 13.85
C ARG A 879 -29.04 -12.08 12.33
N LEU A 880 -28.13 -11.33 11.74
CA LEU A 880 -27.88 -11.41 10.29
C LEU A 880 -27.36 -12.79 9.90
N THR A 881 -26.46 -13.38 10.71
CA THR A 881 -25.97 -14.74 10.51
C THR A 881 -27.10 -15.77 10.54
N ALA A 882 -28.00 -15.67 11.54
CA ALA A 882 -29.15 -16.54 11.65
C ALA A 882 -30.15 -16.40 10.49
N ARG A 883 -30.28 -15.20 9.89
CA ARG A 883 -31.10 -14.94 8.70
C ARG A 883 -30.50 -15.55 7.45
N LEU A 884 -29.19 -15.35 7.21
CA LEU A 884 -28.51 -15.92 6.05
C LEU A 884 -28.49 -17.45 6.07
N ALA A 885 -28.44 -18.07 7.25
CA ALA A 885 -28.49 -19.54 7.37
C ALA A 885 -29.88 -20.12 7.05
N LYS A 886 -30.92 -19.28 7.03
CA LYS A 886 -32.31 -19.69 6.72
C LYS A 886 -32.72 -19.39 5.27
N ALA A 887 -31.99 -18.52 4.59
CA ALA A 887 -32.22 -18.12 3.19
C ALA A 887 -31.44 -19.03 2.25
#